data_3482a986fbada7ed709ac2bb2ebb5cbd
#
_entry.id   3482a986fbada7ed709ac2bb2ebb5cbd
#
_cell.length_a   1.000
_cell.length_b   1.000
_cell.length_c   1.000
_cell.angle_alpha   90.00
_cell.angle_beta   90.00
_cell.angle_gamma   90.00
#
_symmetry.space_group_name_H-M   'P 1'
#
loop_
_entity.id
_entity.type
_entity.pdbx_description
1 polymer ?
#
loop_
_entity_poly.entity_id
_entity_poly.type
_entity_poly.pdbx_seq_one_letter_code
_entity_poly.pdbx_strand_id
1 'polypeptide(L)'
;MKDEIVIKGARANNLKNIDVRIPRDKLVILTGLSGSGKSSLAFDTIYAEGHRRFVESLSSYARQFLGQLDKPDVDLIEGLSPAISIDQKTTSKNPRSTVGTVTEIYDYYRLLYARLGTVHCPVCGKAIKQQSVDQIIERILELDEGCRFMVLSPVVRGKKGRHEKILEDARKNGYVRIMVDSVIYDLNEDIELELTKKHDIDLVVDRLVMKPDIRPRLADSVENALKASDGRVNILTMPKDGEGSLLEFSTNYACEEHGISFGELEPRAFSFNNPFGACPHCLGIGEMRNISPDKIIPDKSLSLSEGAIQVNGFKSIDEQSWTGPLFKAVCDRMGLSIDTPICEFTKEQLDIILYGTGDELYTIDRFFAKQKRPQTTKFEGVIRTIENRMKMMGDEYYDQFIEETPCPVCKGQRLNPGALSVKIGGKNIHELCAMSVSDELSFVSSLQFTESEMTVAKEILKEITARLGFLNSVGLEYLTLARKSSSLSGGEAQRIRLATQIGSSLVGVLYILDEPSIGLHQRDNSKLIKTLQDLRDVGNSVIVVEHDEETMLASDYIVDIGPGAGVHGGQVVACGTPEEIMKCDASITGLYLSGKEKIEVPKTRRGGNGSFLKIKGARENNLKNIDVEIPLGCFVAVTGVSGSGKSSLINKILLQHLIVKLNRGITFPGKCDGIYGYEALDKVIAIDQSPIGRTPRSNPATYTGLFTEIRDLFAKTPDAKMRSYTASRFSFNVSGGRCESCSGDGVKKIEMHFLPDVYVKCDVCKGKRYNKDTLEVKFKGKNINDVLEMTCEEGYHFFSDIPTIARKLKTMCDVGLGYIKIGQSSTTLSGGEAQRVKLATELSRRSTGKTIYILDEPTTGLHTDDVKKLIGVLQRLVDAGNTVLVIEHNLDVIKTSDYIIDLGPEGGDEGGTVIATGTPEQVAKNPASYTGIYLKKLL
;
A
#
# COMPACT_ATOMS: atom_id res chain seq x y z
N MET A 1 -31.63 1.07 28.07
CA MET A 1 -30.18 0.86 28.05
C MET A 1 -29.56 1.97 28.89
N LYS A 2 -28.36 1.75 29.50
CA LYS A 2 -27.68 2.84 30.22
C LYS A 2 -27.27 3.93 29.21
N ASP A 3 -27.45 5.19 29.57
CA ASP A 3 -27.15 6.32 28.67
C ASP A 3 -25.66 6.69 28.64
N GLU A 4 -24.85 6.03 29.45
CA GLU A 4 -23.41 6.27 29.61
C GLU A 4 -22.62 4.96 29.59
N ILE A 5 -21.39 5.05 29.07
CA ILE A 5 -20.32 4.05 29.28
C ILE A 5 -19.60 4.48 30.56
N VAL A 6 -19.65 3.64 31.59
CA VAL A 6 -19.01 3.90 32.89
C VAL A 6 -17.78 3.01 33.02
N ILE A 7 -16.63 3.64 33.15
CA ILE A 7 -15.32 2.99 33.33
C ILE A 7 -14.84 3.30 34.74
N LYS A 8 -14.44 2.28 35.49
CA LYS A 8 -13.88 2.43 36.85
C LYS A 8 -12.56 1.69 36.99
N GLY A 9 -11.59 2.36 37.54
CA GLY A 9 -10.32 1.77 37.89
C GLY A 9 -9.47 1.37 36.67
N ALA A 10 -9.43 2.14 35.60
CA ALA A 10 -8.61 1.83 34.43
C ALA A 10 -7.12 2.09 34.72
N ARG A 11 -6.28 1.04 34.48
CA ARG A 11 -4.84 1.02 34.81
C ARG A 11 -3.97 0.54 33.65
N ALA A 12 -4.53 0.43 32.45
CA ALA A 12 -3.78 0.01 31.26
C ALA A 12 -2.61 0.98 30.98
N ASN A 13 -1.41 0.45 30.77
CA ASN A 13 -0.19 1.20 30.46
C ASN A 13 0.15 2.29 31.51
N ASN A 14 -0.02 3.58 31.16
CA ASN A 14 0.26 4.73 32.02
C ASN A 14 -0.97 5.30 32.73
N LEU A 15 -2.15 4.71 32.57
CA LEU A 15 -3.37 5.18 33.23
C LEU A 15 -3.28 4.98 34.77
N LYS A 16 -3.65 6.00 35.51
CA LYS A 16 -3.48 6.06 36.98
C LYS A 16 -4.79 5.75 37.73
N ASN A 17 -5.35 4.54 37.51
CA ASN A 17 -6.57 4.09 38.19
C ASN A 17 -7.72 5.11 38.00
N ILE A 18 -8.01 5.45 36.75
CA ILE A 18 -8.96 6.51 36.39
C ILE A 18 -10.40 6.00 36.31
N ASP A 19 -11.30 6.85 36.72
CA ASP A 19 -12.74 6.69 36.53
C ASP A 19 -13.23 7.68 35.46
N VAL A 20 -13.98 7.21 34.46
CA VAL A 20 -14.48 8.05 33.37
C VAL A 20 -15.93 7.67 33.03
N ARG A 21 -16.77 8.67 32.76
CA ARG A 21 -18.10 8.50 32.20
C ARG A 21 -18.16 9.11 30.82
N ILE A 22 -18.59 8.35 29.85
CA ILE A 22 -18.66 8.74 28.43
C ILE A 22 -20.13 8.60 28.00
N PRO A 23 -20.77 9.68 27.51
CA PRO A 23 -22.13 9.62 27.03
C PRO A 23 -22.22 8.72 25.78
N ARG A 24 -23.31 7.95 25.66
CA ARG A 24 -23.61 7.12 24.50
C ARG A 24 -24.30 7.95 23.42
N ASP A 25 -24.25 7.40 22.18
CA ASP A 25 -24.90 7.97 21.00
C ASP A 25 -24.48 9.43 20.76
N LYS A 26 -23.18 9.70 21.03
CA LYS A 26 -22.52 10.98 20.94
C LYS A 26 -21.19 10.86 20.20
N LEU A 27 -20.75 11.97 19.62
CA LEU A 27 -19.39 12.14 19.11
C LEU A 27 -18.50 12.63 20.26
N VAL A 28 -17.63 11.74 20.75
CA VAL A 28 -16.76 11.99 21.91
C VAL A 28 -15.31 12.04 21.45
N ILE A 29 -14.60 13.09 21.83
CA ILE A 29 -13.18 13.24 21.53
C ILE A 29 -12.34 12.91 22.78
N LEU A 30 -11.35 12.02 22.59
CA LEU A 30 -10.28 11.82 23.57
C LEU A 30 -9.06 12.63 23.13
N THR A 31 -8.66 13.60 23.92
CA THR A 31 -7.57 14.53 23.61
C THR A 31 -6.53 14.59 24.73
N GLY A 32 -5.47 15.37 24.54
CA GLY A 32 -4.37 15.59 25.47
C GLY A 32 -2.99 15.41 24.82
N LEU A 33 -1.93 15.65 25.53
CA LEU A 33 -0.54 15.58 25.03
C LEU A 33 -0.18 14.20 24.44
N SER A 34 0.79 14.16 23.53
CA SER A 34 1.33 12.90 23.03
C SER A 34 1.88 12.06 24.18
N GLY A 35 1.49 10.76 24.25
CA GLY A 35 1.88 9.88 25.36
C GLY A 35 1.12 10.12 26.67
N SER A 36 0.04 10.90 26.70
CA SER A 36 -0.76 11.13 27.93
C SER A 36 -1.62 9.93 28.34
N GLY A 37 -1.89 8.96 27.46
CA GLY A 37 -2.69 7.76 27.74
C GLY A 37 -4.01 7.66 26.97
N LYS A 38 -4.24 8.54 25.99
CA LYS A 38 -5.44 8.52 25.11
C LYS A 38 -5.71 7.18 24.47
N SER A 39 -4.71 6.68 23.73
CA SER A 39 -4.82 5.39 23.03
C SER A 39 -4.92 4.22 24.02
N SER A 40 -4.32 4.33 25.21
CA SER A 40 -4.48 3.34 26.27
C SER A 40 -5.90 3.25 26.78
N LEU A 41 -6.60 4.38 26.91
CA LEU A 41 -8.01 4.39 27.27
C LEU A 41 -8.89 3.91 26.12
N ALA A 42 -8.68 4.43 24.90
CA ALA A 42 -9.51 4.13 23.73
C ALA A 42 -9.38 2.66 23.27
N PHE A 43 -8.14 2.22 23.01
CA PHE A 43 -7.87 0.92 22.37
C PHE A 43 -7.54 -0.19 23.38
N ASP A 44 -6.62 0.06 24.34
CA ASP A 44 -6.17 -0.97 25.27
C ASP A 44 -7.18 -1.22 26.42
N THR A 45 -8.17 -0.31 26.59
CA THR A 45 -9.20 -0.45 27.63
C THR A 45 -10.59 -0.63 27.03
N ILE A 46 -11.14 0.38 26.36
CA ILE A 46 -12.55 0.39 25.88
C ILE A 46 -12.72 -0.62 24.75
N TYR A 47 -11.91 -0.51 23.69
CA TYR A 47 -12.00 -1.41 22.54
C TYR A 47 -11.67 -2.85 22.96
N ALA A 48 -10.59 -3.07 23.69
CA ALA A 48 -10.16 -4.39 24.12
C ALA A 48 -11.26 -5.14 24.89
N GLU A 49 -11.95 -4.46 25.83
CA GLU A 49 -13.06 -5.06 26.56
C GLU A 49 -14.30 -5.26 25.70
N GLY A 50 -14.66 -4.31 24.84
CA GLY A 50 -15.80 -4.43 23.91
C GLY A 50 -15.61 -5.57 22.93
N HIS A 51 -14.42 -5.70 22.32
CA HIS A 51 -14.07 -6.80 21.44
C HIS A 51 -14.03 -8.14 22.18
N ARG A 52 -13.43 -8.20 23.37
CA ARG A 52 -13.40 -9.41 24.21
C ARG A 52 -14.80 -9.96 24.50
N ARG A 53 -15.74 -9.09 24.93
CA ARG A 53 -17.15 -9.46 25.18
C ARG A 53 -17.85 -9.95 23.93
N PHE A 54 -17.60 -9.31 22.80
CA PHE A 54 -18.16 -9.73 21.51
C PHE A 54 -17.63 -11.13 21.13
N VAL A 55 -16.32 -11.36 21.20
CA VAL A 55 -15.70 -12.67 20.90
C VAL A 55 -16.20 -13.76 21.86
N GLU A 56 -16.37 -13.46 23.15
CA GLU A 56 -16.94 -14.41 24.13
C GLU A 56 -18.37 -14.81 23.81
N SER A 57 -19.15 -13.99 23.17
CA SER A 57 -20.52 -14.29 22.74
C SER A 57 -20.59 -15.24 21.55
N LEU A 58 -19.48 -15.46 20.84
CA LEU A 58 -19.41 -16.31 19.65
C LEU A 58 -19.20 -17.79 20.01
N SER A 59 -19.48 -18.68 19.05
CA SER A 59 -19.22 -20.13 19.22
C SER A 59 -17.75 -20.43 19.49
N SER A 60 -17.45 -21.55 20.15
CA SER A 60 -16.08 -21.98 20.44
C SER A 60 -15.23 -22.14 19.17
N TYR A 61 -15.85 -22.54 18.05
CA TYR A 61 -15.20 -22.63 16.75
C TYR A 61 -14.80 -21.25 16.21
N ALA A 62 -15.70 -20.29 16.23
CA ALA A 62 -15.42 -18.92 15.76
C ALA A 62 -14.33 -18.24 16.62
N ARG A 63 -14.30 -18.47 17.93
CA ARG A 63 -13.28 -17.96 18.86
C ARG A 63 -11.85 -18.41 18.54
N GLN A 64 -11.67 -19.58 17.95
CA GLN A 64 -10.35 -20.09 17.55
C GLN A 64 -9.71 -19.27 16.41
N PHE A 65 -10.52 -18.62 15.58
CA PHE A 65 -10.07 -17.82 14.44
C PHE A 65 -9.92 -16.33 14.75
N LEU A 66 -10.56 -15.81 15.78
CA LEU A 66 -10.66 -14.38 16.06
C LEU A 66 -9.70 -13.92 17.19
N GLY A 67 -8.59 -14.51 17.44
CA GLY A 67 -7.61 -14.09 18.43
C GLY A 67 -8.23 -13.47 19.71
N GLN A 68 -7.94 -13.98 20.88
CA GLN A 68 -8.38 -13.35 22.12
C GLN A 68 -7.46 -12.19 22.46
N LEU A 69 -8.03 -10.99 22.67
CA LEU A 69 -7.33 -9.91 23.33
C LEU A 69 -7.23 -10.22 24.84
N ASP A 70 -6.11 -9.85 25.45
CA ASP A 70 -5.94 -9.94 26.88
C ASP A 70 -7.01 -9.10 27.60
N LYS A 71 -7.46 -9.56 28.76
CA LYS A 71 -8.38 -8.78 29.60
C LYS A 71 -7.69 -7.48 30.00
N PRO A 72 -8.28 -6.30 29.72
CA PRO A 72 -7.68 -5.05 30.13
C PRO A 72 -7.64 -4.91 31.65
N ASP A 73 -6.64 -4.21 32.17
CA ASP A 73 -6.51 -3.91 33.60
C ASP A 73 -7.49 -2.79 33.98
N VAL A 74 -8.69 -3.20 34.32
CA VAL A 74 -9.82 -2.32 34.68
C VAL A 74 -10.73 -3.04 35.69
N ASP A 75 -11.25 -2.32 36.65
CA ASP A 75 -12.14 -2.91 37.64
C ASP A 75 -13.52 -3.19 37.05
N LEU A 76 -14.11 -2.23 36.35
CA LEU A 76 -15.45 -2.35 35.80
C LEU A 76 -15.61 -1.48 34.53
N ILE A 77 -16.24 -2.05 33.49
CA ILE A 77 -16.78 -1.26 32.37
C ILE A 77 -18.22 -1.69 32.14
N GLU A 78 -19.15 -0.73 32.20
CA GLU A 78 -20.58 -0.92 31.93
C GLU A 78 -21.02 -0.08 30.75
N GLY A 79 -22.14 -0.46 30.12
CA GLY A 79 -22.76 0.30 29.01
C GLY A 79 -22.08 0.12 27.63
N LEU A 80 -21.11 -0.81 27.47
CA LEU A 80 -20.46 -1.06 26.19
C LEU A 80 -21.42 -1.69 25.18
N SER A 81 -21.40 -1.15 23.96
CA SER A 81 -21.92 -1.79 22.74
C SER A 81 -20.83 -2.62 22.06
N PRO A 82 -21.18 -3.47 21.07
CA PRO A 82 -20.18 -4.06 20.20
C PRO A 82 -19.24 -2.99 19.63
N ALA A 83 -17.92 -3.18 19.79
CA ALA A 83 -16.93 -2.16 19.44
C ALA A 83 -16.20 -2.50 18.15
N ILE A 84 -16.04 -1.51 17.29
CA ILE A 84 -15.26 -1.57 16.04
C ILE A 84 -14.15 -0.53 16.11
N SER A 85 -12.89 -0.95 15.89
CA SER A 85 -11.76 -0.01 15.80
C SER A 85 -11.37 0.27 14.37
N ILE A 86 -11.04 1.52 14.10
CA ILE A 86 -10.49 1.98 12.82
C ILE A 86 -9.15 2.65 13.11
N ASP A 87 -8.11 1.83 13.13
CA ASP A 87 -6.73 2.24 13.39
C ASP A 87 -5.96 2.55 12.09
N GLN A 88 -4.78 3.18 12.27
CA GLN A 88 -3.91 3.61 11.16
C GLN A 88 -3.01 2.47 10.62
N LYS A 89 -2.91 1.36 11.32
CA LYS A 89 -1.76 0.43 11.28
C LYS A 89 -1.70 -0.60 10.16
N THR A 90 -2.55 -0.70 9.15
CA THR A 90 -2.34 -1.75 8.14
C THR A 90 -2.80 -1.39 6.73
N THR A 91 -1.86 -0.97 5.90
CA THR A 91 -1.99 -1.16 4.45
C THR A 91 -1.70 -2.63 4.12
N SER A 92 -2.63 -3.30 3.44
CA SER A 92 -2.41 -4.66 2.96
C SER A 92 -1.22 -4.68 1.98
N LYS A 93 -0.22 -5.52 2.25
CA LYS A 93 0.90 -5.74 1.33
C LYS A 93 0.56 -6.70 0.18
N ASN A 94 -0.68 -7.19 0.12
CA ASN A 94 -1.09 -8.10 -0.94
C ASN A 94 -1.20 -7.33 -2.28
N PRO A 95 -0.43 -7.68 -3.33
CA PRO A 95 -0.42 -6.98 -4.61
C PRO A 95 -1.75 -7.10 -5.37
N ARG A 96 -2.61 -8.05 -5.00
CA ARG A 96 -3.94 -8.24 -5.59
C ARG A 96 -5.01 -7.37 -4.93
N SER A 97 -4.73 -6.79 -3.75
CA SER A 97 -5.69 -5.95 -3.04
C SER A 97 -5.78 -4.56 -3.68
N THR A 98 -6.99 -4.12 -4.03
CA THR A 98 -7.27 -2.79 -4.61
C THR A 98 -8.30 -2.06 -3.76
N VAL A 99 -8.45 -0.75 -3.97
CA VAL A 99 -9.51 0.05 -3.34
C VAL A 99 -10.87 -0.62 -3.58
N GLY A 100 -11.19 -0.99 -4.82
CA GLY A 100 -12.46 -1.64 -5.16
C GLY A 100 -12.71 -2.96 -4.44
N THR A 101 -11.66 -3.77 -4.18
CA THR A 101 -11.83 -5.04 -3.44
C THR A 101 -11.93 -4.84 -1.94
N VAL A 102 -11.27 -3.82 -1.38
CA VAL A 102 -11.35 -3.50 0.06
C VAL A 102 -12.70 -2.88 0.41
N THR A 103 -13.27 -2.09 -0.49
CA THR A 103 -14.60 -1.46 -0.33
C THR A 103 -15.76 -2.38 -0.73
N GLU A 104 -15.46 -3.57 -1.24
CA GLU A 104 -16.42 -4.54 -1.80
C GLU A 104 -17.20 -4.03 -3.04
N ILE A 105 -16.95 -2.81 -3.50
CA ILE A 105 -17.62 -2.24 -4.69
C ILE A 105 -17.36 -3.10 -5.92
N TYR A 106 -16.14 -3.65 -6.03
CA TYR A 106 -15.75 -4.51 -7.13
C TYR A 106 -16.60 -5.79 -7.22
N ASP A 107 -17.09 -6.33 -6.09
CA ASP A 107 -17.94 -7.51 -6.08
C ASP A 107 -19.34 -7.21 -6.64
N TYR A 108 -19.87 -6.01 -6.36
CA TYR A 108 -21.10 -5.53 -6.98
C TYR A 108 -20.94 -5.28 -8.49
N TYR A 109 -19.80 -4.75 -8.92
CA TYR A 109 -19.52 -4.61 -10.35
C TYR A 109 -19.42 -5.96 -11.05
N ARG A 110 -18.77 -6.94 -10.47
CA ARG A 110 -18.73 -8.30 -11.02
C ARG A 110 -20.14 -8.86 -11.24
N LEU A 111 -21.03 -8.62 -10.29
CA LEU A 111 -22.44 -9.04 -10.41
C LEU A 111 -23.16 -8.23 -11.51
N LEU A 112 -22.98 -6.93 -11.55
CA LEU A 112 -23.58 -6.04 -12.53
C LEU A 112 -23.17 -6.43 -13.96
N TYR A 113 -21.86 -6.62 -14.21
CA TYR A 113 -21.33 -7.01 -15.52
C TYR A 113 -21.73 -8.42 -15.92
N ALA A 114 -21.85 -9.35 -14.97
CA ALA A 114 -22.30 -10.70 -15.27
C ALA A 114 -23.79 -10.76 -15.67
N ARG A 115 -24.62 -9.88 -15.13
CA ARG A 115 -26.08 -9.89 -15.36
C ARG A 115 -26.54 -8.98 -16.49
N LEU A 116 -25.91 -7.82 -16.64
CA LEU A 116 -26.36 -6.75 -17.54
C LEU A 116 -25.30 -6.32 -18.57
N GLY A 117 -24.10 -6.93 -18.54
CA GLY A 117 -23.04 -6.61 -19.45
C GLY A 117 -23.29 -7.11 -20.88
N THR A 118 -23.05 -6.26 -21.86
CA THR A 118 -23.11 -6.64 -23.28
C THR A 118 -21.73 -7.10 -23.75
N VAL A 119 -21.66 -8.33 -24.27
CA VAL A 119 -20.43 -8.90 -24.83
C VAL A 119 -20.10 -8.24 -26.17
N HIS A 120 -18.83 -7.89 -26.37
CA HIS A 120 -18.34 -7.37 -27.65
C HIS A 120 -17.23 -8.29 -28.17
N CYS A 121 -17.12 -8.41 -29.48
CA CYS A 121 -16.01 -9.15 -30.07
C CYS A 121 -14.70 -8.40 -29.82
N PRO A 122 -13.66 -9.03 -29.25
CA PRO A 122 -12.39 -8.37 -28.98
C PRO A 122 -11.61 -7.98 -30.26
N VAL A 123 -12.00 -8.52 -31.42
CA VAL A 123 -11.35 -8.27 -32.69
C VAL A 123 -12.08 -7.18 -33.48
N CYS A 124 -13.39 -7.34 -33.73
CA CYS A 124 -14.18 -6.38 -34.56
C CYS A 124 -14.97 -5.35 -33.73
N GLY A 125 -15.06 -5.51 -32.41
CA GLY A 125 -15.78 -4.60 -31.51
C GLY A 125 -17.31 -4.66 -31.62
N LYS A 126 -17.91 -5.51 -32.48
CA LYS A 126 -19.37 -5.65 -32.60
C LYS A 126 -19.97 -6.27 -31.35
N ALA A 127 -21.14 -5.79 -30.95
CA ALA A 127 -21.90 -6.40 -29.84
C ALA A 127 -22.39 -7.80 -30.24
N ILE A 128 -22.17 -8.75 -29.36
CA ILE A 128 -22.55 -10.15 -29.53
C ILE A 128 -23.77 -10.40 -28.64
N LYS A 129 -24.84 -10.92 -29.25
CA LYS A 129 -26.05 -11.34 -28.53
C LYS A 129 -26.12 -12.85 -28.50
N GLN A 130 -26.71 -13.41 -27.44
CA GLN A 130 -27.12 -14.82 -27.44
C GLN A 130 -28.24 -15.01 -28.43
N GLN A 131 -28.18 -16.08 -29.25
CA GLN A 131 -29.28 -16.47 -30.09
C GLN A 131 -30.19 -17.41 -29.29
N SER A 132 -31.51 -17.15 -29.29
CA SER A 132 -32.44 -18.12 -28.75
C SER A 132 -32.59 -19.31 -29.70
N VAL A 133 -32.99 -20.48 -29.17
CA VAL A 133 -33.24 -21.67 -29.99
C VAL A 133 -34.24 -21.36 -31.11
N ASP A 134 -35.28 -20.59 -30.82
CA ASP A 134 -36.27 -20.17 -31.80
C ASP A 134 -35.65 -19.30 -32.92
N GLN A 135 -34.75 -18.34 -32.58
CA GLN A 135 -34.05 -17.52 -33.55
C GLN A 135 -33.14 -18.35 -34.46
N ILE A 136 -32.46 -19.34 -33.91
CA ILE A 136 -31.64 -20.29 -34.69
C ILE A 136 -32.53 -21.08 -35.63
N ILE A 137 -33.67 -21.58 -35.18
CA ILE A 137 -34.62 -22.33 -35.99
C ILE A 137 -35.16 -21.44 -37.13
N GLU A 138 -35.59 -20.20 -36.81
CA GLU A 138 -36.10 -19.26 -37.84
C GLU A 138 -35.05 -19.00 -38.94
N ARG A 139 -33.81 -18.81 -38.55
CA ARG A 139 -32.74 -18.55 -39.50
C ARG A 139 -32.36 -19.77 -40.34
N ILE A 140 -32.54 -21.01 -39.80
CA ILE A 140 -32.37 -22.23 -40.58
C ILE A 140 -33.54 -22.39 -41.55
N LEU A 141 -34.75 -21.98 -41.20
CA LEU A 141 -35.95 -22.02 -42.04
C LEU A 141 -35.90 -21.04 -43.25
N GLU A 142 -34.98 -20.08 -43.26
CA GLU A 142 -34.72 -19.21 -44.41
C GLU A 142 -33.99 -19.93 -45.56
N LEU A 143 -33.51 -21.17 -45.39
CA LEU A 143 -32.92 -21.96 -46.45
C LEU A 143 -33.94 -22.33 -47.51
N ASP A 144 -33.49 -22.41 -48.78
CA ASP A 144 -34.35 -22.72 -49.94
C ASP A 144 -35.08 -24.05 -49.79
N GLU A 145 -36.32 -24.08 -50.19
CA GLU A 145 -37.16 -25.30 -50.19
C GLU A 145 -36.50 -26.41 -51.02
N GLY A 146 -36.44 -27.62 -50.48
CA GLY A 146 -35.75 -28.75 -51.08
C GLY A 146 -34.23 -28.83 -50.78
N CYS A 147 -33.64 -27.83 -50.16
CA CYS A 147 -32.27 -27.88 -49.72
C CYS A 147 -32.04 -29.05 -48.72
N ARG A 148 -30.98 -29.82 -48.95
CA ARG A 148 -30.53 -30.89 -48.04
C ARG A 148 -29.49 -30.29 -47.07
N PHE A 149 -29.62 -30.60 -45.81
CA PHE A 149 -28.65 -30.16 -44.81
C PHE A 149 -28.46 -31.15 -43.66
N MET A 150 -27.36 -31.09 -42.99
CA MET A 150 -27.07 -31.87 -41.77
C MET A 150 -27.04 -30.97 -40.57
N VAL A 151 -27.63 -31.41 -39.47
CA VAL A 151 -27.53 -30.84 -38.12
C VAL A 151 -26.37 -31.49 -37.43
N LEU A 152 -25.32 -30.69 -37.15
CA LEU A 152 -24.09 -31.16 -36.58
C LEU A 152 -23.89 -30.57 -35.16
N SER A 153 -23.36 -31.35 -34.25
CA SER A 153 -23.01 -30.94 -32.90
C SER A 153 -21.48 -30.91 -32.74
N PRO A 154 -20.83 -29.72 -32.65
CA PRO A 154 -19.37 -29.62 -32.57
C PRO A 154 -18.86 -29.95 -31.17
N VAL A 155 -18.29 -31.16 -30.99
CA VAL A 155 -17.80 -31.63 -29.68
C VAL A 155 -16.30 -31.43 -29.47
N VAL A 156 -15.49 -31.40 -30.52
CA VAL A 156 -14.06 -31.10 -30.47
C VAL A 156 -13.69 -30.06 -31.51
N ARG A 157 -12.86 -29.07 -31.12
CA ARG A 157 -12.30 -28.07 -32.03
C ARG A 157 -10.81 -27.90 -31.77
N GLY A 158 -9.98 -28.21 -32.76
CA GLY A 158 -8.54 -27.96 -32.78
C GLY A 158 -7.74 -28.62 -31.66
N LYS A 159 -8.22 -29.72 -31.08
CA LYS A 159 -7.53 -30.43 -29.98
C LYS A 159 -6.78 -31.63 -30.49
N LYS A 160 -5.55 -31.85 -29.99
CA LYS A 160 -4.76 -33.03 -30.22
C LYS A 160 -5.25 -34.20 -29.38
N GLY A 161 -5.21 -35.43 -29.94
CA GLY A 161 -5.52 -36.64 -29.19
C GLY A 161 -6.32 -37.63 -30.04
N ARG A 162 -6.44 -38.88 -29.56
CA ARG A 162 -7.22 -39.93 -30.22
C ARG A 162 -8.73 -39.83 -29.96
N HIS A 163 -9.14 -39.04 -28.99
CA HIS A 163 -10.55 -38.77 -28.60
C HIS A 163 -11.42 -40.03 -28.44
N GLU A 164 -10.83 -41.18 -28.08
CA GLU A 164 -11.50 -42.48 -27.92
C GLU A 164 -12.75 -42.39 -27.03
N LYS A 165 -12.66 -41.71 -25.90
CA LYS A 165 -13.78 -41.50 -24.96
C LYS A 165 -14.98 -40.79 -25.61
N ILE A 166 -14.75 -39.80 -26.46
CA ILE A 166 -15.82 -39.06 -27.17
C ILE A 166 -16.49 -39.97 -28.18
N LEU A 167 -15.68 -40.80 -28.91
CA LEU A 167 -16.23 -41.78 -29.86
C LEU A 167 -17.04 -42.84 -29.15
N GLU A 168 -16.60 -43.37 -27.99
CA GLU A 168 -17.37 -44.29 -27.17
C GLU A 168 -18.64 -43.68 -26.63
N ASP A 169 -18.62 -42.47 -26.11
CA ASP A 169 -19.79 -41.79 -25.57
C ASP A 169 -20.79 -41.49 -26.68
N ALA A 170 -20.31 -41.13 -27.88
CA ALA A 170 -21.18 -40.95 -29.05
C ALA A 170 -21.90 -42.26 -29.43
N ARG A 171 -21.20 -43.42 -29.43
CA ARG A 171 -21.77 -44.75 -29.64
C ARG A 171 -22.82 -45.13 -28.60
N LYS A 172 -22.50 -44.89 -27.32
CA LYS A 172 -23.42 -45.16 -26.18
C LYS A 172 -24.69 -44.35 -26.24
N ASN A 173 -24.62 -43.11 -26.70
CA ASN A 173 -25.76 -42.19 -26.85
C ASN A 173 -26.56 -42.41 -28.15
N GLY A 174 -26.20 -43.44 -28.98
CA GLY A 174 -26.98 -43.85 -30.12
C GLY A 174 -26.78 -43.02 -31.40
N TYR A 175 -25.68 -42.23 -31.48
CA TYR A 175 -25.31 -41.55 -32.72
C TYR A 175 -24.78 -42.57 -33.70
N VAL A 176 -25.17 -42.46 -35.00
CA VAL A 176 -24.77 -43.36 -36.07
C VAL A 176 -23.56 -42.88 -36.81
N ARG A 177 -23.40 -41.56 -36.95
CA ARG A 177 -22.33 -40.93 -37.75
C ARG A 177 -21.67 -39.78 -37.04
N ILE A 178 -20.39 -39.59 -37.40
CA ILE A 178 -19.55 -38.51 -36.89
C ILE A 178 -18.78 -37.91 -38.07
N MET A 179 -18.57 -36.62 -38.04
CA MET A 179 -17.70 -35.94 -39.00
C MET A 179 -16.38 -35.61 -38.31
N VAL A 180 -15.27 -36.05 -38.84
CA VAL A 180 -13.92 -35.76 -38.36
C VAL A 180 -13.15 -35.07 -39.47
N ASP A 181 -12.61 -33.89 -39.21
CA ASP A 181 -11.82 -33.11 -40.18
C ASP A 181 -12.56 -32.97 -41.54
N SER A 182 -13.87 -32.72 -41.50
CA SER A 182 -14.79 -32.57 -42.66
C SER A 182 -15.09 -33.87 -43.40
N VAL A 183 -14.65 -35.04 -42.91
CA VAL A 183 -14.97 -36.35 -43.47
C VAL A 183 -15.97 -37.06 -42.55
N ILE A 184 -17.03 -37.64 -43.17
CA ILE A 184 -18.07 -38.36 -42.41
C ILE A 184 -17.68 -39.84 -42.31
N TYR A 185 -17.69 -40.33 -41.04
CA TYR A 185 -17.45 -41.74 -40.70
C TYR A 185 -18.69 -42.37 -40.10
N ASP A 186 -18.89 -43.65 -40.32
CA ASP A 186 -19.86 -44.44 -39.56
C ASP A 186 -19.26 -44.83 -38.22
N LEU A 187 -19.99 -44.61 -37.09
CA LEU A 187 -19.46 -44.94 -35.76
C LEU A 187 -19.35 -46.47 -35.49
N ASN A 188 -19.89 -47.29 -36.37
CA ASN A 188 -19.67 -48.75 -36.30
C ASN A 188 -18.30 -49.17 -36.91
N GLU A 189 -17.64 -48.29 -37.65
CA GLU A 189 -16.32 -48.51 -38.17
C GLU A 189 -15.24 -48.17 -37.12
N ASP A 190 -14.03 -48.77 -37.29
CA ASP A 190 -12.88 -48.41 -36.43
C ASP A 190 -12.29 -47.09 -36.95
N ILE A 191 -12.41 -46.04 -36.12
CA ILE A 191 -11.92 -44.70 -36.41
C ILE A 191 -10.61 -44.49 -35.65
N GLU A 192 -9.48 -44.57 -36.34
CA GLU A 192 -8.16 -44.30 -35.76
C GLU A 192 -7.76 -42.84 -36.01
N LEU A 193 -7.58 -42.05 -34.90
CA LEU A 193 -7.14 -40.67 -34.95
C LEU A 193 -5.68 -40.55 -34.51
N GLU A 194 -4.93 -39.67 -35.19
CA GLU A 194 -3.53 -39.42 -34.85
C GLU A 194 -3.38 -38.60 -33.55
N LEU A 195 -2.59 -39.14 -32.60
CA LEU A 195 -2.37 -38.51 -31.28
C LEU A 195 -1.77 -37.09 -31.36
N THR A 196 -0.97 -36.83 -32.38
CA THR A 196 -0.20 -35.56 -32.50
C THR A 196 -0.86 -34.53 -33.37
N LYS A 197 -1.89 -34.89 -34.14
CA LYS A 197 -2.65 -34.01 -35.03
C LYS A 197 -3.81 -33.35 -34.28
N LYS A 198 -4.14 -32.12 -34.67
CA LYS A 198 -5.36 -31.43 -34.21
C LYS A 198 -6.54 -31.95 -35.02
N HIS A 199 -7.63 -32.30 -34.32
CA HIS A 199 -8.86 -32.77 -34.95
C HIS A 199 -10.04 -31.88 -34.62
N ASP A 200 -10.93 -31.73 -35.60
CA ASP A 200 -12.27 -31.14 -35.41
C ASP A 200 -13.29 -32.27 -35.54
N ILE A 201 -14.16 -32.42 -34.53
CA ILE A 201 -15.11 -33.52 -34.45
C ILE A 201 -16.52 -32.98 -34.25
N ASP A 202 -17.43 -33.31 -35.17
CA ASP A 202 -18.85 -32.98 -35.09
C ASP A 202 -19.70 -34.26 -35.06
N LEU A 203 -20.62 -34.38 -34.12
CA LEU A 203 -21.63 -35.46 -34.13
C LEU A 203 -22.72 -35.13 -35.18
N VAL A 204 -23.07 -36.03 -36.04
CA VAL A 204 -24.17 -35.89 -36.97
C VAL A 204 -25.46 -36.25 -36.27
N VAL A 205 -26.24 -35.23 -35.87
CA VAL A 205 -27.46 -35.41 -35.09
C VAL A 205 -28.61 -35.82 -36.00
N ASP A 206 -28.82 -35.13 -37.13
CA ASP A 206 -29.86 -35.43 -38.10
C ASP A 206 -29.47 -35.01 -39.55
N ARG A 207 -30.16 -35.59 -40.53
CA ARG A 207 -30.05 -35.22 -41.93
C ARG A 207 -31.45 -34.87 -42.45
N LEU A 208 -31.64 -33.61 -42.82
CA LEU A 208 -32.93 -33.05 -43.12
C LEU A 208 -33.01 -32.52 -44.51
N VAL A 209 -34.25 -32.40 -45.02
CA VAL A 209 -34.52 -31.70 -46.31
C VAL A 209 -35.54 -30.62 -46.00
N MET A 210 -35.27 -29.38 -46.43
CA MET A 210 -36.14 -28.24 -46.16
C MET A 210 -37.51 -28.46 -46.78
N LYS A 211 -38.57 -28.47 -45.94
CA LYS A 211 -39.98 -28.63 -46.30
C LYS A 211 -40.82 -27.73 -45.39
N PRO A 212 -42.06 -27.35 -45.79
CA PRO A 212 -42.89 -26.43 -45.01
C PRO A 212 -43.26 -26.95 -43.60
N ASP A 213 -43.30 -28.25 -43.37
CA ASP A 213 -43.70 -28.91 -42.12
C ASP A 213 -42.52 -29.42 -41.27
N ILE A 214 -41.26 -29.01 -41.57
CA ILE A 214 -40.04 -29.53 -40.94
C ILE A 214 -39.82 -28.99 -39.53
N ARG A 215 -40.44 -27.86 -39.14
CA ARG A 215 -40.16 -27.11 -37.90
C ARG A 215 -40.12 -27.96 -36.63
N PRO A 216 -41.06 -28.88 -36.32
CA PRO A 216 -40.98 -29.69 -35.07
C PRO A 216 -39.77 -30.60 -35.05
N ARG A 217 -39.47 -31.29 -36.14
CA ARG A 217 -38.29 -32.18 -36.23
C ARG A 217 -36.99 -31.39 -36.21
N LEU A 218 -36.92 -30.22 -36.83
CA LEU A 218 -35.77 -29.34 -36.80
C LEU A 218 -35.53 -28.84 -35.38
N ALA A 219 -36.57 -28.47 -34.66
CA ALA A 219 -36.48 -28.02 -33.26
C ALA A 219 -35.87 -29.11 -32.34
N ASP A 220 -36.40 -30.35 -32.43
CA ASP A 220 -35.85 -31.49 -31.68
C ASP A 220 -34.39 -31.76 -32.02
N SER A 221 -34.02 -31.68 -33.30
CA SER A 221 -32.66 -31.94 -33.73
C SER A 221 -31.67 -30.84 -33.31
N VAL A 222 -32.08 -29.57 -33.37
CA VAL A 222 -31.30 -28.44 -32.91
C VAL A 222 -31.11 -28.48 -31.38
N GLU A 223 -32.19 -28.77 -30.62
CA GLU A 223 -32.09 -28.91 -29.15
C GLU A 223 -31.12 -30.03 -28.75
N ASN A 224 -31.20 -31.19 -29.43
CA ASN A 224 -30.30 -32.31 -29.17
C ASN A 224 -28.85 -31.98 -29.54
N ALA A 225 -28.63 -31.25 -30.63
CA ALA A 225 -27.31 -30.79 -31.04
C ALA A 225 -26.71 -29.82 -30.00
N LEU A 226 -27.51 -28.86 -29.53
CA LEU A 226 -27.11 -27.87 -28.52
C LEU A 226 -26.78 -28.53 -27.16
N LYS A 227 -27.57 -29.53 -26.77
CA LYS A 227 -27.29 -30.30 -25.52
C LYS A 227 -25.98 -31.10 -25.59
N ALA A 228 -25.63 -31.65 -26.76
CA ALA A 228 -24.45 -32.49 -26.93
C ALA A 228 -23.13 -31.67 -27.08
N SER A 229 -23.21 -30.40 -27.50
CA SER A 229 -22.06 -29.52 -27.78
C SER A 229 -21.94 -28.28 -26.91
N ASP A 230 -22.57 -28.30 -25.75
CA ASP A 230 -22.55 -27.16 -24.81
C ASP A 230 -22.99 -25.84 -25.49
N GLY A 231 -24.17 -25.90 -26.15
CA GLY A 231 -24.84 -24.70 -26.70
C GLY A 231 -24.40 -24.31 -28.12
N ARG A 232 -23.75 -25.19 -28.87
CA ARG A 232 -23.36 -24.93 -30.28
C ARG A 232 -24.04 -25.91 -31.24
N VAL A 233 -24.44 -25.42 -32.42
CA VAL A 233 -24.97 -26.24 -33.51
C VAL A 233 -24.48 -25.71 -34.85
N ASN A 234 -24.05 -26.62 -35.70
CA ASN A 234 -23.61 -26.32 -37.06
C ASN A 234 -24.58 -26.93 -38.06
N ILE A 235 -24.90 -26.18 -39.11
CA ILE A 235 -25.74 -26.65 -40.23
C ILE A 235 -24.88 -26.70 -41.48
N LEU A 236 -24.63 -27.92 -41.97
CA LEU A 236 -23.92 -28.12 -43.22
C LEU A 236 -24.92 -28.30 -44.33
N THR A 237 -25.03 -27.32 -45.24
CA THR A 237 -25.90 -27.40 -46.42
C THR A 237 -25.25 -28.28 -47.49
N MET A 238 -26.08 -29.04 -48.21
CA MET A 238 -25.64 -29.94 -49.28
C MET A 238 -26.47 -29.64 -50.52
N PRO A 239 -26.18 -28.56 -51.28
CA PRO A 239 -26.89 -28.25 -52.48
C PRO A 239 -26.67 -29.35 -53.55
N LYS A 240 -27.61 -29.48 -54.49
CA LYS A 240 -27.52 -30.47 -55.62
C LYS A 240 -26.37 -30.14 -56.60
N ASP A 241 -26.12 -28.84 -56.79
CA ASP A 241 -25.06 -28.31 -57.62
C ASP A 241 -24.32 -27.21 -56.88
N GLY A 242 -23.04 -27.46 -56.56
CA GLY A 242 -22.20 -26.50 -55.82
C GLY A 242 -21.55 -27.01 -54.55
N GLU A 243 -20.66 -26.22 -53.95
CA GLU A 243 -20.05 -26.51 -52.63
C GLU A 243 -21.02 -26.22 -51.47
N GLY A 244 -21.09 -27.13 -50.51
CA GLY A 244 -21.90 -26.95 -49.31
C GLY A 244 -21.36 -25.81 -48.42
N SER A 245 -22.26 -25.02 -47.83
CA SER A 245 -21.90 -23.98 -46.84
C SER A 245 -22.13 -24.46 -45.43
N LEU A 246 -21.21 -24.11 -44.51
CA LEU A 246 -21.36 -24.36 -43.10
C LEU A 246 -21.91 -23.11 -42.43
N LEU A 247 -23.08 -23.23 -41.81
CA LEU A 247 -23.68 -22.20 -40.97
C LEU A 247 -23.46 -22.58 -39.51
N GLU A 248 -22.80 -21.71 -38.75
CA GLU A 248 -22.51 -21.93 -37.34
C GLU A 248 -23.44 -21.12 -36.45
N PHE A 249 -24.11 -21.75 -35.52
CA PHE A 249 -25.00 -21.10 -34.56
C PHE A 249 -24.60 -21.46 -33.12
N SER A 250 -24.88 -20.55 -32.19
CA SER A 250 -24.59 -20.76 -30.79
C SER A 250 -25.65 -20.08 -29.92
N THR A 251 -26.12 -20.79 -28.91
CA THR A 251 -26.90 -20.18 -27.82
C THR A 251 -25.97 -19.47 -26.82
N ASN A 252 -24.65 -19.67 -26.91
CA ASN A 252 -23.64 -18.93 -26.19
C ASN A 252 -23.27 -17.64 -26.97
N TYR A 253 -22.63 -16.69 -26.32
CA TYR A 253 -22.12 -15.48 -26.96
C TYR A 253 -21.03 -15.85 -27.99
N ALA A 254 -21.31 -15.73 -29.26
CA ALA A 254 -20.34 -16.03 -30.32
C ALA A 254 -20.33 -14.96 -31.42
N CYS A 255 -19.13 -14.61 -31.89
CA CYS A 255 -18.97 -13.70 -33.03
C CYS A 255 -18.97 -14.51 -34.32
N GLU A 256 -19.91 -14.22 -35.22
CA GLU A 256 -20.07 -14.92 -36.48
C GLU A 256 -18.85 -14.73 -37.42
N GLU A 257 -18.18 -13.56 -37.35
CA GLU A 257 -17.04 -13.22 -38.22
C GLU A 257 -15.71 -13.83 -37.78
N HIS A 258 -15.53 -14.03 -36.47
CA HIS A 258 -14.24 -14.42 -35.89
C HIS A 258 -14.27 -15.79 -35.17
N GLY A 259 -15.44 -16.44 -35.09
CA GLY A 259 -15.59 -17.74 -34.41
C GLY A 259 -15.24 -17.74 -32.90
N ILE A 260 -15.13 -16.53 -32.29
CA ILE A 260 -14.82 -16.40 -30.87
C ILE A 260 -16.12 -16.60 -30.08
N SER A 261 -16.16 -17.64 -29.28
CA SER A 261 -17.28 -17.96 -28.39
C SER A 261 -16.94 -17.66 -26.93
N PHE A 262 -17.86 -17.06 -26.22
CA PHE A 262 -17.79 -16.81 -24.80
C PHE A 262 -18.76 -17.77 -24.09
N GLY A 263 -18.29 -18.36 -22.98
CA GLY A 263 -19.15 -19.13 -22.11
C GLY A 263 -20.14 -18.26 -21.33
N GLU A 264 -20.90 -18.87 -20.47
CA GLU A 264 -21.85 -18.16 -19.60
C GLU A 264 -21.16 -17.10 -18.75
N LEU A 265 -21.74 -15.90 -18.70
CA LEU A 265 -21.18 -14.77 -17.95
C LEU A 265 -21.51 -14.93 -16.46
N GLU A 266 -20.59 -15.54 -15.71
CA GLU A 266 -20.69 -15.64 -14.27
C GLU A 266 -19.84 -14.56 -13.56
N PRO A 267 -20.20 -14.14 -12.33
CA PRO A 267 -19.40 -13.17 -11.57
C PRO A 267 -17.93 -13.57 -11.37
N ARG A 268 -17.62 -14.89 -11.35
CA ARG A 268 -16.25 -15.38 -11.25
C ARG A 268 -15.39 -15.07 -12.49
N ALA A 269 -16.00 -14.90 -13.67
CA ALA A 269 -15.32 -14.54 -14.90
C ALA A 269 -14.74 -13.10 -14.86
N PHE A 270 -15.26 -12.25 -13.99
CA PHE A 270 -14.79 -10.87 -13.77
C PHE A 270 -13.86 -10.73 -12.56
N SER A 271 -13.46 -11.82 -11.93
CA SER A 271 -12.56 -11.79 -10.79
C SER A 271 -11.12 -12.01 -11.22
N PHE A 272 -10.26 -11.01 -11.00
CA PHE A 272 -8.81 -11.17 -11.22
C PHE A 272 -8.11 -12.05 -10.14
N ASN A 273 -8.83 -12.40 -9.06
CA ASN A 273 -8.36 -13.34 -8.04
C ASN A 273 -8.76 -14.80 -8.36
N ASN A 274 -9.56 -15.01 -9.39
CA ASN A 274 -10.02 -16.32 -9.81
C ASN A 274 -9.36 -16.70 -11.16
N PRO A 275 -8.86 -17.93 -11.35
CA PRO A 275 -8.25 -18.37 -12.61
C PRO A 275 -9.14 -18.20 -13.84
N PHE A 276 -10.46 -18.25 -13.71
CA PHE A 276 -11.41 -18.08 -14.82
C PHE A 276 -11.44 -16.64 -15.36
N GLY A 277 -11.22 -15.64 -14.49
CA GLY A 277 -11.25 -14.21 -14.89
C GLY A 277 -9.88 -13.58 -15.04
N ALA A 278 -8.89 -14.12 -14.33
CA ALA A 278 -7.54 -13.56 -14.30
C ALA A 278 -6.84 -13.63 -15.66
N CYS A 279 -6.02 -12.64 -15.96
CA CYS A 279 -5.09 -12.71 -17.07
C CYS A 279 -4.17 -13.92 -16.90
N PRO A 280 -4.07 -14.84 -17.86
CA PRO A 280 -3.29 -16.08 -17.72
C PRO A 280 -1.78 -15.83 -17.61
N HIS A 281 -1.28 -14.70 -18.10
CA HIS A 281 0.14 -14.34 -18.08
C HIS A 281 0.59 -13.82 -16.71
N CYS A 282 -0.12 -12.81 -16.15
CA CYS A 282 0.23 -12.20 -14.85
C CYS A 282 -0.59 -12.77 -13.67
N LEU A 283 -1.44 -13.75 -13.91
CA LEU A 283 -2.30 -14.39 -12.89
C LEU A 283 -3.12 -13.37 -12.07
N GLY A 284 -3.59 -12.29 -12.73
CA GLY A 284 -4.43 -11.26 -12.12
C GLY A 284 -3.68 -10.15 -11.37
N ILE A 285 -2.35 -10.15 -11.37
CA ILE A 285 -1.55 -9.10 -10.71
C ILE A 285 -1.59 -7.80 -11.53
N GLY A 286 -1.65 -7.89 -12.86
CA GLY A 286 -1.66 -6.74 -13.79
C GLY A 286 -0.25 -6.26 -14.17
N GLU A 287 0.75 -6.65 -13.42
CA GLU A 287 2.13 -6.22 -13.58
C GLU A 287 3.08 -7.39 -13.50
N MET A 288 4.26 -7.19 -14.07
CA MET A 288 5.39 -8.11 -14.00
C MET A 288 6.49 -7.43 -13.19
N ARG A 289 7.08 -8.17 -12.25
CA ARG A 289 8.25 -7.73 -11.49
C ARG A 289 9.49 -8.21 -12.22
N ASN A 290 10.10 -7.32 -12.96
CA ASN A 290 11.29 -7.61 -13.74
C ASN A 290 12.51 -6.90 -13.11
N ILE A 291 13.66 -7.54 -13.17
CA ILE A 291 14.91 -6.88 -12.79
C ILE A 291 15.27 -5.91 -13.91
N SER A 292 15.39 -4.61 -13.57
CA SER A 292 15.65 -3.54 -14.54
C SER A 292 17.15 -3.43 -14.85
N PRO A 293 17.57 -3.58 -16.14
CA PRO A 293 18.94 -3.33 -16.55
C PRO A 293 19.45 -1.92 -16.19
N ASP A 294 18.61 -0.90 -16.35
CA ASP A 294 18.98 0.48 -16.03
C ASP A 294 19.16 0.71 -14.52
N LYS A 295 18.47 -0.08 -13.69
CA LYS A 295 18.68 -0.07 -12.24
C LYS A 295 19.95 -0.81 -11.82
N ILE A 296 20.36 -1.83 -12.56
CA ILE A 296 21.63 -2.53 -12.36
C ILE A 296 22.80 -1.66 -12.78
N ILE A 297 22.68 -0.98 -13.92
CA ILE A 297 23.70 -0.13 -14.54
C ILE A 297 23.13 1.30 -14.70
N PRO A 298 23.10 2.10 -13.62
CA PRO A 298 22.49 3.42 -13.65
C PRO A 298 23.36 4.46 -14.39
N ASP A 299 24.67 4.27 -14.43
CA ASP A 299 25.61 5.14 -15.12
C ASP A 299 26.39 4.33 -16.18
N LYS A 300 26.02 4.53 -17.43
CA LYS A 300 26.63 3.85 -18.57
C LYS A 300 27.97 4.47 -19.00
N SER A 301 28.36 5.60 -18.42
CA SER A 301 29.67 6.21 -18.67
C SER A 301 30.80 5.50 -17.93
N LEU A 302 30.45 4.71 -16.91
CA LEU A 302 31.40 3.91 -16.15
C LEU A 302 31.68 2.57 -16.85
N SER A 303 32.88 2.04 -16.61
CA SER A 303 33.29 0.70 -17.02
C SER A 303 32.91 -0.35 -15.96
N LEU A 304 33.03 -1.62 -16.27
CA LEU A 304 32.83 -2.74 -15.34
C LEU A 304 33.80 -2.66 -14.15
N SER A 305 35.06 -2.29 -14.39
CA SER A 305 36.09 -2.13 -13.35
C SER A 305 35.84 -0.90 -12.46
N GLU A 306 35.26 0.16 -12.99
CA GLU A 306 34.88 1.36 -12.25
C GLU A 306 33.57 1.17 -11.47
N GLY A 307 32.94 0.02 -11.58
CA GLY A 307 31.72 -0.32 -10.82
C GLY A 307 30.43 0.12 -11.49
N ALA A 308 30.31 0.04 -12.80
CA ALA A 308 29.05 0.31 -13.51
C ALA A 308 27.89 -0.55 -12.98
N ILE A 309 28.17 -1.80 -12.54
CA ILE A 309 27.17 -2.70 -11.97
C ILE A 309 27.02 -2.44 -10.45
N GLN A 310 25.89 -1.91 -10.03
CA GLN A 310 25.65 -1.49 -8.64
C GLN A 310 25.14 -2.59 -7.70
N VAL A 311 25.22 -3.85 -8.11
CA VAL A 311 24.76 -5.00 -7.31
C VAL A 311 25.89 -5.56 -6.45
N ASN A 312 25.61 -5.92 -5.20
CA ASN A 312 26.61 -6.52 -4.31
C ASN A 312 27.21 -7.80 -4.92
N GLY A 313 28.55 -7.85 -4.91
CA GLY A 313 29.34 -8.89 -5.55
C GLY A 313 29.72 -8.61 -7.01
N PHE A 314 29.27 -7.48 -7.58
CA PHE A 314 29.61 -7.02 -8.92
C PHE A 314 30.10 -5.55 -8.94
N LYS A 315 30.16 -4.88 -7.79
CA LYS A 315 30.59 -3.45 -7.68
C LYS A 315 32.08 -3.23 -7.92
N SER A 316 32.87 -4.26 -7.80
CA SER A 316 34.32 -4.22 -8.01
C SER A 316 34.69 -5.44 -8.86
N ILE A 317 34.76 -5.25 -10.17
CA ILE A 317 35.10 -6.26 -11.14
C ILE A 317 36.55 -5.97 -11.56
N ASP A 318 37.50 -6.46 -10.79
CA ASP A 318 38.94 -6.38 -11.06
C ASP A 318 39.54 -7.79 -11.14
N GLU A 319 40.76 -7.92 -11.62
CA GLU A 319 41.43 -9.22 -11.79
C GLU A 319 41.58 -10.02 -10.48
N GLN A 320 41.54 -9.34 -9.34
CA GLN A 320 41.69 -9.97 -8.01
C GLN A 320 40.34 -10.30 -7.36
N SER A 321 39.25 -9.75 -7.88
CA SER A 321 37.93 -10.03 -7.37
C SER A 321 37.43 -11.43 -7.72
N TRP A 322 36.46 -11.94 -6.95
CA TRP A 322 35.92 -13.30 -7.20
C TRP A 322 35.23 -13.45 -8.57
N THR A 323 34.64 -12.38 -9.08
CA THR A 323 33.91 -12.34 -10.35
C THR A 323 34.76 -11.87 -11.53
N GLY A 324 35.84 -11.10 -11.26
CA GLY A 324 36.65 -10.43 -12.26
C GLY A 324 37.23 -11.33 -13.35
N PRO A 325 37.90 -12.45 -13.01
CA PRO A 325 38.45 -13.35 -14.03
C PRO A 325 37.42 -13.89 -15.03
N LEU A 326 36.17 -14.10 -14.57
CA LEU A 326 35.08 -14.57 -15.44
C LEU A 326 34.57 -13.43 -16.35
N PHE A 327 34.36 -12.22 -15.81
CA PHE A 327 33.98 -11.06 -16.62
C PHE A 327 35.06 -10.70 -17.64
N LYS A 328 36.32 -10.77 -17.24
CA LYS A 328 37.46 -10.55 -18.18
C LYS A 328 37.44 -11.55 -19.34
N ALA A 329 37.29 -12.85 -19.06
CA ALA A 329 37.22 -13.88 -20.10
C ALA A 329 36.03 -13.66 -21.06
N VAL A 330 34.90 -13.22 -20.55
CA VAL A 330 33.71 -12.88 -21.37
C VAL A 330 33.96 -11.65 -22.22
N CYS A 331 34.53 -10.57 -21.64
CA CYS A 331 34.87 -9.34 -22.36
C CYS A 331 35.91 -9.57 -23.44
N ASP A 332 37.01 -10.29 -23.12
CA ASP A 332 38.07 -10.65 -24.08
C ASP A 332 37.50 -11.36 -25.31
N ARG A 333 36.54 -12.27 -25.10
CA ARG A 333 35.85 -12.96 -26.19
C ARG A 333 34.99 -12.03 -27.05
N MET A 334 34.42 -10.99 -26.47
CA MET A 334 33.65 -9.98 -27.20
C MET A 334 34.53 -8.91 -27.85
N GLY A 335 35.84 -8.98 -27.67
CA GLY A 335 36.78 -7.96 -28.14
C GLY A 335 36.77 -6.66 -27.33
N LEU A 336 36.32 -6.72 -26.06
CA LEU A 336 36.20 -5.60 -25.13
C LEU A 336 37.14 -5.78 -23.93
N SER A 337 37.48 -4.67 -23.26
CA SER A 337 38.12 -4.70 -21.95
C SER A 337 37.08 -4.51 -20.84
N ILE A 338 37.36 -5.01 -19.64
CA ILE A 338 36.58 -4.68 -18.44
C ILE A 338 36.64 -3.18 -18.10
N ASP A 339 37.59 -2.45 -18.65
CA ASP A 339 37.79 -1.00 -18.50
C ASP A 339 37.06 -0.19 -19.58
N THR A 340 36.38 -0.84 -20.53
CA THR A 340 35.61 -0.17 -21.57
C THR A 340 34.32 0.36 -20.95
N PRO A 341 33.95 1.66 -21.14
CA PRO A 341 32.68 2.21 -20.69
C PRO A 341 31.47 1.46 -21.28
N ILE A 342 30.46 1.25 -20.47
CA ILE A 342 29.24 0.51 -20.88
C ILE A 342 28.53 1.18 -22.08
N CYS A 343 28.63 2.49 -22.23
CA CYS A 343 28.02 3.21 -23.36
C CYS A 343 28.64 2.83 -24.72
N GLU A 344 29.83 2.23 -24.74
CA GLU A 344 30.50 1.74 -25.96
C GLU A 344 30.10 0.30 -26.32
N PHE A 345 29.38 -0.39 -25.43
CA PHE A 345 28.88 -1.74 -25.68
C PHE A 345 27.73 -1.72 -26.69
N THR A 346 27.77 -2.65 -27.64
CA THR A 346 26.57 -2.91 -28.45
C THR A 346 25.46 -3.50 -27.58
N LYS A 347 24.22 -3.45 -28.07
CA LYS A 347 23.09 -4.05 -27.36
C LYS A 347 23.30 -5.55 -27.09
N GLU A 348 23.84 -6.26 -28.09
CA GLU A 348 24.10 -7.71 -27.98
C GLU A 348 25.18 -8.01 -26.93
N GLN A 349 26.26 -7.22 -26.89
CA GLN A 349 27.32 -7.34 -25.88
C GLN A 349 26.79 -7.05 -24.48
N LEU A 350 25.96 -6.02 -24.32
CA LEU A 350 25.32 -5.72 -23.04
C LEU A 350 24.36 -6.84 -22.60
N ASP A 351 23.58 -7.40 -23.53
CA ASP A 351 22.68 -8.51 -23.25
C ASP A 351 23.46 -9.75 -22.77
N ILE A 352 24.65 -10.02 -23.31
CA ILE A 352 25.53 -11.08 -22.81
C ILE A 352 25.92 -10.85 -21.36
N ILE A 353 26.34 -9.64 -21.01
CA ILE A 353 26.69 -9.28 -19.62
C ILE A 353 25.48 -9.47 -18.68
N LEU A 354 24.29 -9.08 -19.11
CA LEU A 354 23.08 -9.12 -18.30
C LEU A 354 22.48 -10.54 -18.20
N TYR A 355 22.38 -11.28 -19.30
CA TYR A 355 21.63 -12.53 -19.38
C TYR A 355 22.51 -13.78 -19.55
N GLY A 356 23.83 -13.59 -19.77
CA GLY A 356 24.80 -14.69 -19.86
C GLY A 356 24.99 -15.23 -21.27
N THR A 357 25.90 -16.25 -21.38
CA THR A 357 26.30 -16.88 -22.62
C THR A 357 25.66 -18.25 -22.83
N GLY A 358 24.64 -18.60 -22.06
CA GLY A 358 23.97 -19.90 -22.14
C GLY A 358 24.84 -21.06 -21.62
N ASP A 359 25.06 -22.06 -22.44
CA ASP A 359 25.80 -23.30 -22.05
C ASP A 359 27.30 -23.21 -22.25
N GLU A 360 27.83 -22.07 -22.66
CA GLU A 360 29.26 -21.90 -22.89
C GLU A 360 30.08 -22.01 -21.60
N LEU A 361 31.23 -22.70 -21.70
CA LEU A 361 32.15 -22.94 -20.61
C LEU A 361 33.38 -22.03 -20.72
N TYR A 362 33.71 -21.34 -19.65
CA TYR A 362 34.91 -20.54 -19.52
C TYR A 362 35.86 -21.18 -18.52
N THR A 363 37.11 -21.37 -18.92
CA THR A 363 38.17 -21.82 -18.00
C THR A 363 38.89 -20.57 -17.50
N ILE A 364 38.79 -20.31 -16.20
CA ILE A 364 39.34 -19.15 -15.53
C ILE A 364 40.21 -19.56 -14.36
N ASP A 365 41.25 -18.76 -14.08
CA ASP A 365 42.11 -18.94 -12.91
C ASP A 365 41.49 -18.23 -11.70
N ARG A 366 41.17 -18.97 -10.65
CA ARG A 366 40.73 -18.38 -9.38
C ARG A 366 41.79 -18.53 -8.29
N PHE A 367 41.87 -17.54 -7.41
CA PHE A 367 42.72 -17.57 -6.24
C PHE A 367 42.05 -18.30 -5.07
N PHE A 368 42.59 -19.47 -4.71
CA PHE A 368 42.22 -20.18 -3.48
C PHE A 368 43.46 -20.22 -2.57
N ALA A 369 43.33 -19.62 -1.35
CA ALA A 369 44.42 -19.61 -0.35
C ALA A 369 45.79 -19.19 -0.94
N LYS A 370 45.81 -18.13 -1.75
CA LYS A 370 46.99 -17.57 -2.45
C LYS A 370 47.56 -18.44 -3.61
N GLN A 371 46.88 -19.49 -4.01
CA GLN A 371 47.25 -20.29 -5.17
C GLN A 371 46.25 -20.13 -6.31
N LYS A 372 46.74 -19.93 -7.55
CA LYS A 372 45.89 -19.93 -8.74
C LYS A 372 45.50 -21.39 -9.06
N ARG A 373 44.19 -21.61 -9.24
CA ARG A 373 43.68 -22.92 -9.71
C ARG A 373 42.71 -22.68 -10.87
N PRO A 374 42.88 -23.43 -11.97
CA PRO A 374 41.92 -23.36 -13.08
C PRO A 374 40.57 -23.93 -12.67
N GLN A 375 39.51 -23.22 -12.99
CA GLN A 375 38.12 -23.63 -12.78
C GLN A 375 37.32 -23.40 -14.06
N THR A 376 36.59 -24.40 -14.51
CA THR A 376 35.67 -24.29 -15.64
C THR A 376 34.28 -23.99 -15.12
N THR A 377 33.67 -22.89 -15.58
CA THR A 377 32.35 -22.43 -15.14
C THR A 377 31.58 -21.79 -16.30
N LYS A 378 30.23 -21.72 -16.16
CA LYS A 378 29.36 -20.99 -17.08
C LYS A 378 29.23 -19.52 -16.64
N PHE A 379 28.98 -18.65 -17.59
CA PHE A 379 28.62 -17.28 -17.32
C PHE A 379 27.09 -17.12 -17.41
N GLU A 380 26.44 -17.10 -16.26
CA GLU A 380 24.96 -17.00 -16.17
C GLU A 380 24.42 -15.60 -16.43
N GLY A 381 25.27 -14.57 -16.46
CA GLY A 381 24.86 -13.16 -16.50
C GLY A 381 24.45 -12.62 -15.14
N VAL A 382 24.36 -11.29 -15.07
CA VAL A 382 24.08 -10.59 -13.81
C VAL A 382 22.64 -10.83 -13.37
N ILE A 383 21.66 -10.70 -14.28
CA ILE A 383 20.22 -10.82 -13.96
C ILE A 383 19.90 -12.23 -13.45
N ARG A 384 20.32 -13.26 -14.16
CA ARG A 384 20.06 -14.65 -13.75
C ARG A 384 20.73 -15.00 -12.41
N THR A 385 21.94 -14.45 -12.17
CA THR A 385 22.59 -14.59 -10.87
C THR A 385 21.78 -13.91 -9.76
N ILE A 386 21.19 -12.72 -10.00
CA ILE A 386 20.32 -12.06 -9.04
C ILE A 386 19.06 -12.90 -8.79
N GLU A 387 18.40 -13.40 -9.83
CA GLU A 387 17.21 -14.27 -9.69
C GLU A 387 17.49 -15.50 -8.83
N ASN A 388 18.63 -16.15 -9.05
CA ASN A 388 19.06 -17.30 -8.26
C ASN A 388 19.32 -16.92 -6.78
N ARG A 389 19.96 -15.77 -6.54
CA ARG A 389 20.21 -15.27 -5.18
C ARG A 389 18.91 -14.89 -4.46
N MET A 390 17.96 -14.27 -5.15
CA MET A 390 16.64 -13.96 -4.60
C MET A 390 15.91 -15.21 -4.11
N LYS A 391 15.94 -16.28 -4.89
CA LYS A 391 15.36 -17.58 -4.50
C LYS A 391 15.99 -18.17 -3.24
N MET A 392 17.30 -17.93 -3.03
CA MET A 392 18.08 -18.53 -1.92
C MET A 392 18.08 -17.65 -0.65
N MET A 393 18.13 -16.32 -0.78
CA MET A 393 18.39 -15.38 0.31
C MET A 393 17.21 -14.46 0.62
N GLY A 394 16.14 -14.49 -0.18
CA GLY A 394 14.99 -13.59 -0.09
C GLY A 394 15.16 -12.30 -0.90
N ASP A 395 14.07 -11.57 -1.06
CA ASP A 395 13.95 -10.45 -2.01
C ASP A 395 14.41 -9.09 -1.47
N GLU A 396 14.52 -8.91 -0.15
CA GLU A 396 14.60 -7.59 0.51
C GLU A 396 15.72 -6.68 -0.01
N TYR A 397 16.91 -7.21 -0.29
CA TYR A 397 18.02 -6.44 -0.87
C TYR A 397 17.81 -6.11 -2.34
N TYR A 398 17.21 -7.04 -3.09
CA TYR A 398 17.07 -6.95 -4.54
C TYR A 398 15.86 -6.15 -4.99
N ASP A 399 14.90 -5.88 -4.11
CA ASP A 399 13.70 -5.08 -4.40
C ASP A 399 14.02 -3.71 -5.03
N GLN A 400 15.14 -3.10 -4.66
CA GLN A 400 15.60 -1.83 -5.25
C GLN A 400 15.92 -1.92 -6.75
N PHE A 401 16.27 -3.10 -7.27
CA PHE A 401 16.60 -3.34 -8.68
C PHE A 401 15.39 -3.82 -9.49
N ILE A 402 14.26 -4.09 -8.83
CA ILE A 402 13.03 -4.54 -9.48
C ILE A 402 12.27 -3.33 -10.02
N GLU A 403 11.73 -3.49 -11.22
CA GLU A 403 10.80 -2.58 -11.85
C GLU A 403 9.48 -3.29 -12.07
N GLU A 404 8.40 -2.65 -11.67
CA GLU A 404 7.04 -3.13 -11.95
C GLU A 404 6.61 -2.55 -13.30
N THR A 405 6.50 -3.40 -14.31
CA THR A 405 6.04 -3.03 -15.64
C THR A 405 4.64 -3.59 -15.91
N PRO A 406 3.76 -2.86 -16.61
CA PRO A 406 2.46 -3.41 -16.99
C PRO A 406 2.61 -4.74 -17.73
N CYS A 407 1.78 -5.71 -17.40
CA CYS A 407 1.77 -7.00 -18.08
C CYS A 407 1.56 -6.80 -19.60
N PRO A 408 2.40 -7.39 -20.48
CA PRO A 408 2.31 -7.17 -21.92
C PRO A 408 1.00 -7.68 -22.54
N VAL A 409 0.36 -8.67 -21.91
CA VAL A 409 -0.89 -9.27 -22.40
C VAL A 409 -2.11 -8.44 -22.00
N CYS A 410 -2.29 -8.18 -20.70
CA CYS A 410 -3.46 -7.44 -20.21
C CYS A 410 -3.22 -5.93 -20.08
N LYS A 411 -2.02 -5.43 -20.33
CA LYS A 411 -1.64 -4.01 -20.24
C LYS A 411 -2.04 -3.34 -18.91
N GLY A 412 -1.92 -4.09 -17.82
CA GLY A 412 -2.30 -3.62 -16.48
C GLY A 412 -3.74 -3.94 -16.06
N GLN A 413 -4.60 -4.38 -16.96
CA GLN A 413 -6.04 -4.55 -16.71
C GLN A 413 -6.40 -5.80 -15.88
N ARG A 414 -5.44 -6.67 -15.55
CA ARG A 414 -5.55 -7.83 -14.66
C ARG A 414 -6.45 -8.98 -15.13
N LEU A 415 -7.41 -8.72 -15.99
CA LEU A 415 -8.41 -9.68 -16.47
C LEU A 415 -8.02 -10.29 -17.82
N ASN A 416 -8.65 -11.39 -18.17
CA ASN A 416 -8.51 -12.02 -19.47
C ASN A 416 -9.26 -11.20 -20.55
N PRO A 417 -8.93 -11.37 -21.85
CA PRO A 417 -9.58 -10.61 -22.92
C PRO A 417 -11.09 -10.83 -23.02
N GLY A 418 -11.59 -12.00 -22.63
CA GLY A 418 -13.02 -12.31 -22.62
C GLY A 418 -13.79 -11.43 -21.62
N ALA A 419 -13.32 -11.34 -20.39
CA ALA A 419 -13.92 -10.47 -19.38
C ALA A 419 -13.85 -8.99 -19.75
N LEU A 420 -12.74 -8.55 -20.39
CA LEU A 420 -12.55 -7.18 -20.83
C LEU A 420 -13.40 -6.80 -22.06
N SER A 421 -13.92 -7.77 -22.79
CA SER A 421 -14.81 -7.53 -23.93
C SER A 421 -16.26 -7.25 -23.52
N VAL A 422 -16.61 -7.46 -22.25
CA VAL A 422 -17.95 -7.16 -21.74
C VAL A 422 -18.02 -5.71 -21.29
N LYS A 423 -19.05 -4.97 -21.76
CA LYS A 423 -19.20 -3.53 -21.50
C LYS A 423 -20.58 -3.18 -20.95
N ILE A 424 -20.60 -2.14 -20.11
CA ILE A 424 -21.81 -1.44 -19.66
C ILE A 424 -21.60 0.06 -19.93
N GLY A 425 -22.56 0.70 -20.61
CA GLY A 425 -22.41 2.10 -20.99
C GLY A 425 -21.15 2.38 -21.85
N GLY A 426 -20.69 1.38 -22.62
CA GLY A 426 -19.51 1.46 -23.45
C GLY A 426 -18.16 1.22 -22.74
N LYS A 427 -18.13 1.02 -21.41
CA LYS A 427 -16.92 0.79 -20.63
C LYS A 427 -16.84 -0.65 -20.12
N ASN A 428 -15.64 -1.25 -20.14
CA ASN A 428 -15.39 -2.50 -19.46
C ASN A 428 -15.16 -2.27 -17.95
N ILE A 429 -15.18 -3.35 -17.16
CA ILE A 429 -15.05 -3.27 -15.69
C ILE A 429 -13.75 -2.61 -15.22
N HIS A 430 -12.64 -2.77 -15.95
CA HIS A 430 -11.37 -2.14 -15.60
C HIS A 430 -11.38 -0.64 -15.93
N GLU A 431 -11.88 -0.27 -17.11
CA GLU A 431 -12.02 1.14 -17.52
C GLU A 431 -12.91 1.92 -16.55
N LEU A 432 -13.97 1.28 -16.04
CA LEU A 432 -14.82 1.86 -15.01
C LEU A 432 -14.05 2.06 -13.70
N CYS A 433 -13.40 1.02 -13.17
CA CYS A 433 -12.61 1.10 -11.94
C CYS A 433 -11.37 2.02 -12.04
N ALA A 434 -10.92 2.37 -13.25
CA ALA A 434 -9.81 3.28 -13.48
C ALA A 434 -10.23 4.77 -13.44
N MET A 435 -11.53 5.06 -13.43
CA MET A 435 -12.05 6.42 -13.25
C MET A 435 -11.86 6.87 -11.80
N SER A 436 -11.88 8.19 -11.57
CA SER A 436 -11.97 8.72 -10.21
C SER A 436 -13.32 8.35 -9.58
N VAL A 437 -13.36 8.22 -8.26
CA VAL A 437 -14.61 7.92 -7.52
C VAL A 437 -15.71 8.92 -7.87
N SER A 438 -15.37 10.19 -8.06
CA SER A 438 -16.30 11.25 -8.47
C SER A 438 -16.88 11.00 -9.85
N ASP A 439 -16.02 10.73 -10.84
CA ASP A 439 -16.44 10.47 -12.22
C ASP A 439 -17.21 9.15 -12.33
N GLU A 440 -16.76 8.15 -11.58
CA GLU A 440 -17.41 6.84 -11.51
C GLU A 440 -18.84 6.94 -10.95
N LEU A 441 -19.02 7.71 -9.88
CA LEU A 441 -20.33 7.99 -9.29
C LEU A 441 -21.26 8.70 -10.30
N SER A 442 -20.73 9.68 -11.00
CA SER A 442 -21.45 10.41 -12.06
C SER A 442 -21.82 9.50 -13.20
N PHE A 443 -20.90 8.68 -13.67
CA PHE A 443 -21.12 7.70 -14.74
C PHE A 443 -22.19 6.66 -14.35
N VAL A 444 -22.07 6.03 -13.17
CA VAL A 444 -23.03 5.03 -12.70
C VAL A 444 -24.42 5.63 -12.55
N SER A 445 -24.53 6.87 -12.09
CA SER A 445 -25.81 7.58 -11.96
C SER A 445 -26.43 7.95 -13.31
N SER A 446 -25.64 8.05 -14.37
CA SER A 446 -26.09 8.35 -15.74
C SER A 446 -26.54 7.12 -16.54
N LEU A 447 -26.29 5.91 -16.06
CA LEU A 447 -26.64 4.67 -16.76
C LEU A 447 -28.15 4.53 -16.93
N GLN A 448 -28.57 4.20 -18.15
CA GLN A 448 -29.95 3.93 -18.49
C GLN A 448 -30.14 2.46 -18.77
N PHE A 449 -31.14 1.87 -18.15
CA PHE A 449 -31.54 0.48 -18.33
C PHE A 449 -33.00 0.39 -18.72
N THR A 450 -33.38 -0.67 -19.43
CA THR A 450 -34.78 -1.00 -19.69
C THR A 450 -35.51 -1.36 -18.40
N GLU A 451 -36.83 -1.36 -18.38
CA GLU A 451 -37.63 -1.74 -17.20
C GLU A 451 -37.27 -3.12 -16.64
N SER A 452 -37.05 -4.09 -17.53
CA SER A 452 -36.64 -5.45 -17.14
C SER A 452 -35.24 -5.51 -16.57
N GLU A 453 -34.29 -4.78 -17.15
CA GLU A 453 -32.91 -4.67 -16.65
C GLU A 453 -32.86 -3.91 -15.33
N MET A 454 -33.68 -2.85 -15.18
CA MET A 454 -33.75 -2.08 -13.96
C MET A 454 -34.22 -2.91 -12.77
N THR A 455 -35.07 -3.91 -12.97
CA THR A 455 -35.48 -4.84 -11.91
C THR A 455 -34.30 -5.58 -11.29
N VAL A 456 -33.27 -5.92 -12.11
CA VAL A 456 -32.03 -6.56 -11.66
C VAL A 456 -31.02 -5.53 -11.17
N ALA A 457 -30.92 -4.39 -11.87
CA ALA A 457 -29.91 -3.37 -11.61
C ALA A 457 -30.13 -2.60 -10.31
N LYS A 458 -31.39 -2.34 -9.92
CA LYS A 458 -31.79 -1.41 -8.87
C LYS A 458 -31.05 -1.59 -7.55
N GLU A 459 -31.08 -2.79 -7.00
CA GLU A 459 -30.42 -3.06 -5.70
C GLU A 459 -28.89 -3.02 -5.81
N ILE A 460 -28.34 -3.48 -6.94
CA ILE A 460 -26.88 -3.44 -7.19
C ILE A 460 -26.41 -2.00 -7.31
N LEU A 461 -27.10 -1.17 -8.09
CA LEU A 461 -26.77 0.25 -8.29
C LEU A 461 -26.90 1.04 -7.00
N LYS A 462 -27.91 0.75 -6.20
CA LYS A 462 -28.12 1.37 -4.88
C LYS A 462 -26.89 1.16 -3.98
N GLU A 463 -26.40 -0.07 -3.88
CA GLU A 463 -25.22 -0.40 -3.08
C GLU A 463 -23.96 0.25 -3.63
N ILE A 464 -23.74 0.21 -4.95
CA ILE A 464 -22.59 0.84 -5.59
C ILE A 464 -22.61 2.35 -5.34
N THR A 465 -23.72 3.03 -5.59
CA THR A 465 -23.88 4.48 -5.43
C THR A 465 -23.69 4.90 -3.97
N ALA A 466 -24.24 4.14 -3.02
CA ALA A 466 -24.06 4.41 -1.61
C ALA A 466 -22.58 4.33 -1.20
N ARG A 467 -21.88 3.25 -1.57
CA ARG A 467 -20.47 3.04 -1.24
C ARG A 467 -19.54 4.06 -1.91
N LEU A 468 -19.77 4.39 -3.19
CA LEU A 468 -19.03 5.48 -3.88
C LEU A 468 -19.32 6.84 -3.21
N GLY A 469 -20.58 7.10 -2.82
CA GLY A 469 -20.98 8.29 -2.08
C GLY A 469 -20.24 8.42 -0.75
N PHE A 470 -20.06 7.32 -0.01
CA PHE A 470 -19.28 7.34 1.24
C PHE A 470 -17.79 7.61 0.99
N LEU A 471 -17.19 7.05 -0.06
CA LEU A 471 -15.80 7.39 -0.42
C LEU A 471 -15.66 8.88 -0.74
N ASN A 472 -16.65 9.46 -1.44
CA ASN A 472 -16.67 10.89 -1.74
C ASN A 472 -16.83 11.74 -0.47
N SER A 473 -17.70 11.33 0.47
CA SER A 473 -17.95 12.08 1.73
C SER A 473 -16.74 12.11 2.67
N VAL A 474 -15.82 11.15 2.58
CA VAL A 474 -14.58 11.14 3.38
C VAL A 474 -13.38 11.77 2.66
N GLY A 475 -13.62 12.52 1.55
CA GLY A 475 -12.57 13.25 0.83
C GLY A 475 -11.64 12.35 -0.01
N LEU A 476 -12.16 11.25 -0.56
CA LEU A 476 -11.44 10.29 -1.41
C LEU A 476 -11.94 10.30 -2.87
N GLU A 477 -12.56 11.39 -3.30
CA GLU A 477 -13.13 11.55 -4.65
C GLU A 477 -12.12 11.37 -5.78
N TYR A 478 -10.85 11.69 -5.53
CA TYR A 478 -9.75 11.60 -6.48
C TYR A 478 -9.17 10.19 -6.66
N LEU A 479 -9.49 9.25 -5.76
CA LEU A 479 -8.99 7.87 -5.86
C LEU A 479 -9.67 7.10 -6.98
N THR A 480 -8.97 6.08 -7.50
CA THR A 480 -9.54 5.10 -8.43
C THR A 480 -9.73 3.76 -7.73
N LEU A 481 -10.78 3.02 -8.07
CA LEU A 481 -11.01 1.68 -7.50
C LEU A 481 -9.95 0.66 -7.94
N ALA A 482 -9.30 0.86 -9.08
CA ALA A 482 -8.21 0.04 -9.57
C ALA A 482 -6.89 0.23 -8.80
N ARG A 483 -6.75 1.31 -8.01
CA ARG A 483 -5.52 1.63 -7.25
C ARG A 483 -5.19 0.54 -6.24
N LYS A 484 -3.92 0.13 -6.20
CA LYS A 484 -3.41 -0.89 -5.26
C LYS A 484 -3.50 -0.37 -3.81
N SER A 485 -3.95 -1.23 -2.88
CA SER A 485 -3.99 -0.88 -1.45
C SER A 485 -2.60 -0.59 -0.87
N SER A 486 -1.55 -1.24 -1.39
CA SER A 486 -0.17 -1.03 -0.96
C SER A 486 0.39 0.36 -1.31
N SER A 487 -0.25 1.08 -2.23
CA SER A 487 0.16 2.43 -2.65
C SER A 487 -0.55 3.55 -1.88
N LEU A 488 -1.49 3.20 -1.00
CA LEU A 488 -2.25 4.14 -0.20
C LEU A 488 -1.42 4.68 0.97
N SER A 489 -1.59 5.95 1.29
CA SER A 489 -1.12 6.51 2.56
C SER A 489 -1.91 5.93 3.73
N GLY A 490 -1.37 6.04 4.96
CA GLY A 490 -2.05 5.58 6.17
C GLY A 490 -3.44 6.21 6.34
N GLY A 491 -3.56 7.51 6.13
CA GLY A 491 -4.83 8.23 6.21
C GLY A 491 -5.82 7.83 5.11
N GLU A 492 -5.38 7.64 3.85
CA GLU A 492 -6.25 7.14 2.77
C GLU A 492 -6.82 5.75 3.12
N ALA A 493 -5.97 4.83 3.60
CA ALA A 493 -6.39 3.48 3.97
C ALA A 493 -7.38 3.48 5.14
N GLN A 494 -7.17 4.35 6.14
CA GLN A 494 -8.07 4.51 7.27
C GLN A 494 -9.44 5.04 6.84
N ARG A 495 -9.48 6.08 5.99
CA ARG A 495 -10.73 6.64 5.47
C ARG A 495 -11.50 5.64 4.58
N ILE A 496 -10.80 4.82 3.79
CA ILE A 496 -11.45 3.72 3.04
C ILE A 496 -12.14 2.76 4.00
N ARG A 497 -11.49 2.37 5.10
CA ARG A 497 -12.12 1.52 6.13
C ARG A 497 -13.33 2.20 6.77
N LEU A 498 -13.19 3.49 7.11
CA LEU A 498 -14.30 4.28 7.66
C LEU A 498 -15.49 4.28 6.70
N ALA A 499 -15.28 4.59 5.41
CA ALA A 499 -16.32 4.56 4.39
C ALA A 499 -16.98 3.18 4.25
N THR A 500 -16.18 2.09 4.32
CA THR A 500 -16.69 0.71 4.26
C THR A 500 -17.58 0.38 5.47
N GLN A 501 -17.18 0.82 6.67
CA GLN A 501 -17.96 0.58 7.90
C GLN A 501 -19.27 1.38 7.93
N ILE A 502 -19.25 2.62 7.48
CA ILE A 502 -20.48 3.45 7.34
C ILE A 502 -21.43 2.77 6.34
N GLY A 503 -20.89 2.26 5.23
CA GLY A 503 -21.67 1.52 4.24
C GLY A 503 -22.36 0.25 4.76
N SER A 504 -21.91 -0.31 5.88
CA SER A 504 -22.54 -1.46 6.51
C SER A 504 -23.88 -1.13 7.21
N SER A 505 -24.21 0.15 7.39
CA SER A 505 -25.46 0.65 8.03
C SER A 505 -25.72 0.04 9.41
N LEU A 506 -24.66 -0.30 10.17
CA LEU A 506 -24.79 -0.83 11.52
C LEU A 506 -25.27 0.27 12.49
N VAL A 507 -26.19 -0.10 13.38
CA VAL A 507 -26.79 0.78 14.40
C VAL A 507 -26.52 0.23 15.79
N GLY A 508 -26.30 1.14 16.77
CA GLY A 508 -26.06 0.76 18.15
C GLY A 508 -24.66 0.23 18.41
N VAL A 509 -23.71 0.51 17.54
CA VAL A 509 -22.29 0.10 17.61
C VAL A 509 -21.45 1.22 18.22
N LEU A 510 -20.36 0.85 18.86
CA LEU A 510 -19.33 1.75 19.35
C LEU A 510 -18.17 1.80 18.35
N TYR A 511 -18.01 2.90 17.63
CA TYR A 511 -16.85 3.14 16.76
C TYR A 511 -15.73 3.83 17.51
N ILE A 512 -14.51 3.33 17.38
CA ILE A 512 -13.30 3.92 17.96
C ILE A 512 -12.30 4.20 16.86
N LEU A 513 -11.97 5.48 16.65
CA LEU A 513 -11.09 5.95 15.59
C LEU A 513 -9.81 6.55 16.14
N ASP A 514 -8.68 6.31 15.47
CA ASP A 514 -7.38 6.87 15.81
C ASP A 514 -6.99 7.93 14.80
N GLU A 515 -7.06 9.21 15.18
CA GLU A 515 -6.64 10.37 14.41
C GLU A 515 -7.08 10.36 12.93
N PRO A 516 -8.40 10.30 12.64
CA PRO A 516 -8.89 10.16 11.26
C PRO A 516 -8.65 11.40 10.38
N SER A 517 -8.32 12.57 10.96
CA SER A 517 -7.99 13.82 10.25
C SER A 517 -6.58 13.85 9.66
N ILE A 518 -5.75 12.83 9.94
CA ILE A 518 -4.35 12.80 9.49
C ILE A 518 -4.21 12.93 7.97
N GLY A 519 -3.32 13.82 7.53
CA GLY A 519 -3.01 14.07 6.12
C GLY A 519 -4.16 14.72 5.34
N LEU A 520 -5.18 15.23 6.04
CA LEU A 520 -6.25 16.02 5.43
C LEU A 520 -5.90 17.51 5.35
N HIS A 521 -6.27 18.10 4.23
CA HIS A 521 -6.39 19.55 4.14
C HIS A 521 -7.62 19.99 4.91
N GLN A 522 -7.63 21.20 5.48
CA GLN A 522 -8.76 21.73 6.26
C GLN A 522 -10.11 21.68 5.50
N ARG A 523 -10.07 21.88 4.18
CA ARG A 523 -11.26 21.72 3.33
C ARG A 523 -11.88 20.32 3.43
N ASP A 524 -11.04 19.30 3.45
CA ASP A 524 -11.51 17.91 3.46
C ASP A 524 -11.87 17.45 4.87
N ASN A 525 -11.32 18.13 5.91
CA ASN A 525 -11.63 17.86 7.32
C ASN A 525 -13.10 18.11 7.65
N SER A 526 -13.69 19.17 7.12
CA SER A 526 -15.13 19.47 7.32
C SER A 526 -16.04 18.37 6.74
N LYS A 527 -15.67 17.71 5.65
CA LYS A 527 -16.39 16.55 5.11
C LYS A 527 -16.31 15.35 6.07
N LEU A 528 -15.12 15.10 6.62
CA LEU A 528 -14.91 14.04 7.61
C LEU A 528 -15.74 14.29 8.87
N ILE A 529 -15.73 15.50 9.43
CA ILE A 529 -16.52 15.88 10.62
C ILE A 529 -17.99 15.59 10.38
N LYS A 530 -18.53 16.03 9.24
CA LYS A 530 -19.92 15.75 8.88
C LYS A 530 -20.20 14.25 8.82
N THR A 531 -19.30 13.48 8.24
CA THR A 531 -19.42 12.01 8.14
C THR A 531 -19.46 11.35 9.53
N LEU A 532 -18.64 11.83 10.49
CA LEU A 532 -18.64 11.34 11.87
C LEU A 532 -19.96 11.71 12.61
N GLN A 533 -20.49 12.91 12.35
CA GLN A 533 -21.77 13.34 12.87
C GLN A 533 -22.92 12.51 12.29
N ASP A 534 -22.92 12.26 10.98
CA ASP A 534 -23.92 11.39 10.32
C ASP A 534 -23.89 9.98 10.90
N LEU A 535 -22.69 9.42 11.17
CA LEU A 535 -22.52 8.10 11.80
C LEU A 535 -23.09 8.07 13.22
N ARG A 536 -22.93 9.14 14.00
CA ARG A 536 -23.56 9.34 15.32
C ARG A 536 -25.08 9.40 15.18
N ASP A 537 -25.59 10.21 14.25
CA ASP A 537 -27.01 10.53 14.09
C ASP A 537 -27.85 9.30 13.69
N VAL A 538 -27.23 8.28 13.10
CA VAL A 538 -27.84 6.96 12.85
C VAL A 538 -28.05 6.17 14.15
N GLY A 539 -27.50 6.60 15.29
CA GLY A 539 -27.66 5.96 16.60
C GLY A 539 -26.46 5.12 17.02
N ASN A 540 -25.27 5.56 16.64
CA ASN A 540 -24.00 4.98 17.08
C ASN A 540 -23.27 5.87 18.08
N SER A 541 -22.46 5.26 18.95
CA SER A 541 -21.48 5.99 19.77
C SER A 541 -20.18 6.09 19.01
N VAL A 542 -19.60 7.27 18.90
CA VAL A 542 -18.36 7.51 18.15
C VAL A 542 -17.33 8.11 19.08
N ILE A 543 -16.25 7.37 19.36
CA ILE A 543 -15.10 7.84 20.14
C ILE A 543 -13.93 8.07 19.19
N VAL A 544 -13.36 9.25 19.19
CA VAL A 544 -12.24 9.63 18.33
C VAL A 544 -11.09 10.13 19.17
N VAL A 545 -9.91 9.56 18.98
CA VAL A 545 -8.66 10.13 19.49
C VAL A 545 -8.23 11.21 18.51
N GLU A 546 -8.23 12.48 18.94
CA GLU A 546 -7.98 13.59 18.02
C GLU A 546 -7.27 14.79 18.67
N HIS A 547 -6.62 15.57 17.78
CA HIS A 547 -5.90 16.78 18.13
C HIS A 547 -6.32 18.00 17.30
N ASP A 548 -7.15 17.80 16.28
CA ASP A 548 -7.63 18.86 15.39
C ASP A 548 -8.66 19.73 16.08
N GLU A 549 -8.47 21.05 16.03
CA GLU A 549 -9.31 22.03 16.70
C GLU A 549 -10.74 22.03 16.17
N GLU A 550 -10.93 21.97 14.82
CA GLU A 550 -12.27 21.99 14.21
C GLU A 550 -13.06 20.74 14.61
N THR A 551 -12.42 19.59 14.67
CA THR A 551 -13.03 18.32 15.09
C THR A 551 -13.41 18.35 16.57
N MET A 552 -12.56 18.91 17.44
CA MET A 552 -12.84 19.07 18.87
C MET A 552 -14.03 20.01 19.10
N LEU A 553 -14.09 21.15 18.43
CA LEU A 553 -15.19 22.13 18.55
C LEU A 553 -16.53 21.59 18.02
N ALA A 554 -16.48 20.66 17.02
CA ALA A 554 -17.68 20.05 16.44
C ALA A 554 -18.18 18.82 17.21
N SER A 555 -17.50 18.40 18.27
CA SER A 555 -17.86 17.25 19.10
C SER A 555 -18.94 17.57 20.12
N ASP A 556 -19.64 16.53 20.59
CA ASP A 556 -20.63 16.65 21.67
C ASP A 556 -19.98 16.64 23.06
N TYR A 557 -18.83 15.95 23.18
CA TYR A 557 -18.18 15.74 24.47
C TYR A 557 -16.66 15.52 24.27
N ILE A 558 -15.87 16.06 25.18
CA ILE A 558 -14.40 15.91 25.18
C ILE A 558 -13.95 15.31 26.51
N VAL A 559 -13.00 14.38 26.44
CA VAL A 559 -12.26 13.88 27.60
C VAL A 559 -10.79 14.21 27.39
N ASP A 560 -10.26 15.13 28.19
CA ASP A 560 -8.87 15.56 28.15
C ASP A 560 -8.02 14.74 29.14
N ILE A 561 -6.99 14.06 28.62
CA ILE A 561 -6.11 13.16 29.39
C ILE A 561 -4.72 13.77 29.52
N GLY A 562 -4.27 13.92 30.74
CA GLY A 562 -3.02 14.61 31.06
C GLY A 562 -2.57 14.38 32.51
N PRO A 563 -2.00 15.43 33.13
CA PRO A 563 -1.62 16.76 32.58
C PRO A 563 -0.37 16.72 31.72
N GLY A 564 0.44 15.67 31.79
CA GLY A 564 1.69 15.47 31.05
C GLY A 564 1.70 14.21 30.21
N ALA A 565 2.89 13.78 29.80
CA ALA A 565 3.13 12.55 29.04
C ALA A 565 3.75 11.45 29.92
N GLY A 566 3.58 10.18 29.54
CA GLY A 566 4.19 9.04 30.23
C GLY A 566 3.81 8.94 31.70
N VAL A 567 4.79 8.94 32.61
CA VAL A 567 4.57 8.89 34.06
C VAL A 567 3.88 10.13 34.64
N HIS A 568 3.95 11.24 33.90
CA HIS A 568 3.28 12.50 34.32
C HIS A 568 1.86 12.61 33.73
N GLY A 569 1.44 11.67 32.87
CA GLY A 569 0.11 11.57 32.29
C GLY A 569 -0.80 10.59 33.02
N GLY A 570 -1.79 10.08 32.30
CA GLY A 570 -2.66 8.98 32.74
C GLY A 570 -3.77 9.40 33.69
N GLN A 571 -4.12 10.68 33.77
CA GLN A 571 -5.23 11.20 34.56
C GLN A 571 -6.23 11.92 33.67
N VAL A 572 -7.51 11.94 34.05
CA VAL A 572 -8.51 12.79 33.42
C VAL A 572 -8.36 14.19 33.99
N VAL A 573 -7.99 15.15 33.17
CA VAL A 573 -7.80 16.56 33.57
C VAL A 573 -9.12 17.31 33.53
N ALA A 574 -9.89 17.10 32.47
CA ALA A 574 -11.19 17.71 32.30
C ALA A 574 -12.07 16.81 31.42
N CYS A 575 -13.39 16.88 31.61
CA CYS A 575 -14.36 16.24 30.74
C CYS A 575 -15.63 17.09 30.70
N GLY A 576 -16.28 17.16 29.53
CA GLY A 576 -17.47 17.95 29.31
C GLY A 576 -17.65 18.37 27.86
N THR A 577 -18.55 19.36 27.64
CA THR A 577 -18.70 19.98 26.31
C THR A 577 -17.47 20.80 25.95
N PRO A 578 -17.24 21.11 24.64
CA PRO A 578 -16.14 22.00 24.24
C PRO A 578 -16.07 23.30 25.01
N GLU A 579 -17.22 23.91 25.30
CA GLU A 579 -17.32 25.16 26.07
C GLU A 579 -16.91 25.01 27.54
N GLU A 580 -17.15 23.85 28.14
CA GLU A 580 -16.72 23.54 29.51
C GLU A 580 -15.20 23.32 29.56
N ILE A 581 -14.64 22.62 28.57
CA ILE A 581 -13.19 22.42 28.45
C ILE A 581 -12.46 23.77 28.25
N MET A 582 -12.96 24.68 27.42
CA MET A 582 -12.39 26.02 27.22
C MET A 582 -12.33 26.86 28.49
N LYS A 583 -13.20 26.58 29.45
CA LYS A 583 -13.23 27.26 30.77
C LYS A 583 -12.29 26.68 31.81
N CYS A 584 -11.75 25.49 31.54
CA CYS A 584 -10.88 24.76 32.48
C CYS A 584 -9.43 25.19 32.32
N ASP A 585 -8.89 26.00 33.21
CA ASP A 585 -7.50 26.48 33.17
C ASP A 585 -6.47 25.37 33.42
N ALA A 586 -6.87 24.23 33.97
CA ALA A 586 -6.00 23.05 34.13
C ALA A 586 -5.79 22.27 32.84
N SER A 587 -6.69 22.44 31.86
CA SER A 587 -6.64 21.76 30.56
C SER A 587 -5.77 22.56 29.59
N ILE A 588 -4.62 21.96 29.17
CA ILE A 588 -3.77 22.54 28.12
C ILE A 588 -4.56 22.65 26.81
N THR A 589 -5.35 21.64 26.47
CA THR A 589 -6.25 21.64 25.34
C THR A 589 -7.24 22.83 25.42
N GLY A 590 -7.84 23.02 26.60
CA GLY A 590 -8.76 24.13 26.84
C GLY A 590 -8.14 25.52 26.69
N LEU A 591 -6.86 25.67 27.07
CA LEU A 591 -6.11 26.91 26.88
C LEU A 591 -5.92 27.25 25.39
N TYR A 592 -5.60 26.24 24.54
CA TYR A 592 -5.48 26.44 23.10
C TYR A 592 -6.84 26.68 22.44
N LEU A 593 -7.87 25.89 22.74
CA LEU A 593 -9.22 26.05 22.19
C LEU A 593 -9.84 27.42 22.55
N SER A 594 -9.55 27.96 23.73
CA SER A 594 -10.03 29.28 24.15
C SER A 594 -9.19 30.44 23.59
N GLY A 595 -8.08 30.17 22.92
CA GLY A 595 -7.14 31.17 22.40
C GLY A 595 -6.29 31.87 23.48
N LYS A 596 -6.33 31.42 24.75
CA LYS A 596 -5.45 31.92 25.83
C LYS A 596 -3.99 31.58 25.55
N GLU A 597 -3.74 30.39 24.99
CA GLU A 597 -2.46 29.98 24.43
C GLU A 597 -2.60 29.87 22.92
N LYS A 598 -1.57 30.29 22.19
CA LYS A 598 -1.48 30.17 20.72
C LYS A 598 -0.07 30.12 20.23
N ILE A 599 0.12 29.58 19.04
CA ILE A 599 1.38 29.66 18.30
C ILE A 599 1.38 30.99 17.56
N GLU A 600 2.35 31.83 17.85
CA GLU A 600 2.40 33.21 17.29
C GLU A 600 2.93 33.17 15.85
N VAL A 601 2.44 34.13 15.03
CA VAL A 601 2.95 34.42 13.71
C VAL A 601 4.27 35.19 13.83
N PRO A 602 5.36 34.77 13.16
CA PRO A 602 6.61 35.49 13.16
C PRO A 602 6.46 36.93 12.62
N LYS A 603 7.00 37.90 13.35
CA LYS A 603 6.92 39.32 12.95
C LYS A 603 7.71 39.63 11.65
N THR A 604 8.73 38.86 11.38
CA THR A 604 9.58 38.98 10.19
C THR A 604 9.80 37.63 9.53
N ARG A 605 9.78 37.59 8.18
CA ARG A 605 10.10 36.41 7.39
C ARG A 605 11.53 36.46 6.93
N ARG A 606 12.23 35.30 6.93
CA ARG A 606 13.59 35.21 6.38
C ARG A 606 13.53 35.27 4.87
N GLY A 607 14.41 36.09 4.26
CA GLY A 607 14.54 36.20 2.80
C GLY A 607 15.41 35.11 2.16
N GLY A 608 15.96 34.19 2.97
CA GLY A 608 16.92 33.19 2.52
C GLY A 608 18.33 33.74 2.34
N ASN A 609 19.21 32.88 1.81
CA ASN A 609 20.60 33.21 1.55
C ASN A 609 20.86 33.73 0.11
N GLY A 610 19.79 33.98 -0.67
CA GLY A 610 19.87 34.44 -2.06
C GLY A 610 20.04 33.33 -3.09
N SER A 611 20.22 32.09 -2.67
CA SER A 611 20.30 30.92 -3.56
C SER A 611 18.95 30.20 -3.64
N PHE A 612 18.67 29.62 -4.80
CA PHE A 612 17.43 28.88 -5.07
C PHE A 612 17.75 27.50 -5.62
N LEU A 613 17.03 26.52 -5.14
CA LEU A 613 16.97 25.20 -5.73
C LEU A 613 15.82 25.18 -6.73
N LYS A 614 16.09 24.83 -7.99
CA LYS A 614 15.12 24.91 -9.09
C LYS A 614 14.84 23.53 -9.65
N ILE A 615 13.58 23.16 -9.69
CA ILE A 615 13.07 21.96 -10.35
C ILE A 615 12.45 22.40 -11.68
N LYS A 616 12.85 21.78 -12.80
CA LYS A 616 12.35 22.08 -14.13
C LYS A 616 11.59 20.89 -14.72
N GLY A 617 10.42 21.16 -15.29
CA GLY A 617 9.65 20.17 -16.04
C GLY A 617 9.21 18.96 -15.22
N ALA A 618 8.79 19.14 -13.98
CA ALA A 618 8.32 18.04 -13.12
C ALA A 618 7.03 17.43 -13.66
N ARG A 619 7.05 16.10 -14.00
CA ARG A 619 5.94 15.38 -14.66
C ARG A 619 5.75 13.96 -14.15
N GLU A 620 6.13 13.71 -12.91
CA GLU A 620 5.89 12.41 -12.26
C GLU A 620 4.46 12.31 -11.75
N ASN A 621 3.81 11.17 -11.97
CA ASN A 621 2.41 10.91 -11.62
C ASN A 621 1.47 11.97 -12.22
N ASN A 622 0.73 12.69 -11.37
CA ASN A 622 -0.23 13.72 -11.79
C ASN A 622 0.36 15.12 -12.02
N LEU A 623 1.68 15.30 -11.87
CA LEU A 623 2.32 16.62 -12.09
C LEU A 623 2.28 17.04 -13.57
N LYS A 624 1.83 18.26 -13.82
CA LYS A 624 1.57 18.82 -15.16
C LYS A 624 2.74 19.63 -15.72
N ASN A 625 3.94 19.02 -15.77
CA ASN A 625 5.16 19.65 -16.32
C ASN A 625 5.46 21.02 -15.66
N ILE A 626 5.51 21.05 -14.34
CA ILE A 626 5.64 22.26 -13.53
C ILE A 626 7.10 22.60 -13.24
N ASP A 627 7.36 23.92 -13.15
CA ASP A 627 8.61 24.49 -12.67
C ASP A 627 8.42 24.99 -11.24
N VAL A 628 9.40 24.72 -10.36
CA VAL A 628 9.32 25.14 -8.95
C VAL A 628 10.66 25.67 -8.48
N GLU A 629 10.65 26.81 -7.76
CA GLU A 629 11.83 27.41 -7.13
C GLU A 629 11.67 27.36 -5.61
N ILE A 630 12.71 26.88 -4.93
CA ILE A 630 12.74 26.73 -3.46
C ILE A 630 13.87 27.60 -2.92
N PRO A 631 13.59 28.64 -2.11
CA PRO A 631 14.63 29.48 -1.50
C PRO A 631 15.42 28.67 -0.48
N LEU A 632 16.77 28.83 -0.48
CA LEU A 632 17.65 28.17 0.48
C LEU A 632 17.86 29.03 1.72
N GLY A 633 18.12 28.40 2.88
CA GLY A 633 18.26 29.05 4.16
C GLY A 633 16.92 29.54 4.75
N CYS A 634 15.81 28.96 4.34
CA CYS A 634 14.44 29.28 4.77
C CYS A 634 13.73 28.08 5.37
N PHE A 635 12.65 28.37 6.08
CA PHE A 635 11.61 27.40 6.45
C PHE A 635 10.53 27.42 5.37
N VAL A 636 10.50 26.39 4.52
CA VAL A 636 9.61 26.27 3.37
C VAL A 636 8.51 25.25 3.64
N ALA A 637 7.24 25.64 3.47
CA ALA A 637 6.11 24.73 3.55
C ALA A 637 5.58 24.39 2.15
N VAL A 638 5.37 23.11 1.87
CA VAL A 638 4.70 22.60 0.66
C VAL A 638 3.31 22.17 1.06
N THR A 639 2.31 22.88 0.52
CA THR A 639 0.90 22.77 0.91
C THR A 639 0.00 22.37 -0.26
N GLY A 640 -1.29 22.21 -0.01
CA GLY A 640 -2.29 21.88 -1.01
C GLY A 640 -3.21 20.75 -0.58
N VAL A 641 -4.30 20.55 -1.29
CA VAL A 641 -5.28 19.49 -1.01
C VAL A 641 -4.68 18.08 -1.09
N SER A 642 -5.38 17.10 -0.49
CA SER A 642 -4.98 15.70 -0.58
C SER A 642 -4.94 15.25 -2.04
N GLY A 643 -3.88 14.50 -2.45
CA GLY A 643 -3.71 14.07 -3.84
C GLY A 643 -3.23 15.12 -4.83
N SER A 644 -2.91 16.36 -4.43
CA SER A 644 -2.47 17.45 -5.35
C SER A 644 -1.06 17.27 -5.95
N GLY A 645 -0.30 16.25 -5.53
CA GLY A 645 1.02 15.93 -6.09
C GLY A 645 2.21 16.32 -5.22
N LYS A 646 2.02 16.79 -3.97
CA LYS A 646 3.08 17.19 -3.02
C LYS A 646 4.18 16.14 -2.87
N SER A 647 3.80 14.90 -2.53
CA SER A 647 4.76 13.79 -2.34
C SER A 647 5.41 13.36 -3.66
N SER A 648 4.74 13.51 -4.81
CA SER A 648 5.35 13.28 -6.13
C SER A 648 6.46 14.29 -6.41
N LEU A 649 6.21 15.57 -6.14
CA LEU A 649 7.20 16.64 -6.34
C LEU A 649 8.38 16.51 -5.39
N ILE A 650 8.11 16.35 -4.09
CA ILE A 650 9.16 16.41 -3.06
C ILE A 650 9.83 15.05 -2.86
N ASN A 651 9.05 13.98 -2.61
CA ASN A 651 9.63 12.69 -2.24
C ASN A 651 10.11 11.87 -3.45
N LYS A 652 9.38 11.92 -4.59
CA LYS A 652 9.75 11.15 -5.79
C LYS A 652 10.76 11.89 -6.68
N ILE A 653 10.63 13.20 -6.88
CA ILE A 653 11.53 13.98 -7.74
C ILE A 653 12.65 14.57 -6.91
N LEU A 654 12.37 15.58 -6.06
CA LEU A 654 13.39 16.38 -5.40
C LEU A 654 14.33 15.53 -4.54
N LEU A 655 13.76 14.81 -3.58
CA LEU A 655 14.54 14.02 -2.61
C LEU A 655 15.40 12.97 -3.31
N GLN A 656 14.85 12.22 -4.27
CA GLN A 656 15.60 11.18 -4.95
C GLN A 656 16.75 11.72 -5.77
N HIS A 657 16.56 12.85 -6.48
CA HIS A 657 17.64 13.53 -7.19
C HIS A 657 18.74 14.03 -6.25
N LEU A 658 18.35 14.64 -5.11
CA LEU A 658 19.34 15.13 -4.14
C LEU A 658 20.11 13.99 -3.46
N ILE A 659 19.49 12.86 -3.21
CA ILE A 659 20.17 11.66 -2.69
C ILE A 659 21.25 11.20 -3.68
N VAL A 660 20.94 11.15 -4.98
CA VAL A 660 21.92 10.79 -6.01
C VAL A 660 23.06 11.80 -6.08
N LYS A 661 22.73 13.10 -6.16
CA LYS A 661 23.71 14.17 -6.38
C LYS A 661 24.58 14.51 -5.16
N LEU A 662 23.98 14.55 -3.96
CA LEU A 662 24.66 14.98 -2.74
C LEU A 662 25.13 13.81 -1.87
N ASN A 663 24.29 12.81 -1.68
CA ASN A 663 24.60 11.70 -0.78
C ASN A 663 25.22 10.49 -1.51
N ARG A 664 25.40 10.57 -2.84
CA ARG A 664 25.91 9.48 -3.69
C ARG A 664 25.13 8.16 -3.49
N GLY A 665 23.85 8.31 -3.17
CA GLY A 665 22.93 7.17 -3.00
C GLY A 665 22.46 6.63 -4.35
N ILE A 666 22.07 5.37 -4.37
CA ILE A 666 21.48 4.71 -5.55
C ILE A 666 19.96 4.79 -5.41
N THR A 667 19.35 5.71 -6.13
CA THR A 667 17.90 5.84 -6.19
C THR A 667 17.47 6.21 -7.61
N PHE A 668 16.19 6.06 -7.92
CA PHE A 668 15.63 6.34 -9.23
C PHE A 668 14.69 7.53 -9.12
N PRO A 669 15.17 8.72 -9.51
CA PRO A 669 14.38 9.93 -9.43
C PRO A 669 13.17 9.88 -10.37
N GLY A 670 12.06 10.52 -9.96
CA GLY A 670 10.90 10.74 -10.79
C GLY A 670 11.19 11.65 -11.99
N LYS A 671 10.30 11.66 -12.96
CA LYS A 671 10.47 12.33 -14.26
C LYS A 671 10.47 13.84 -14.13
N CYS A 672 11.58 14.48 -14.52
CA CYS A 672 11.72 15.93 -14.68
C CYS A 672 12.79 16.24 -15.72
N ASP A 673 12.92 17.50 -16.14
CA ASP A 673 13.98 17.92 -17.08
C ASP A 673 15.31 18.12 -16.36
N GLY A 674 15.30 18.50 -15.09
CA GLY A 674 16.49 18.61 -14.27
C GLY A 674 16.28 19.39 -12.97
N ILE A 675 17.29 19.29 -12.08
CA ILE A 675 17.36 20.06 -10.83
C ILE A 675 18.66 20.84 -10.82
N TYR A 676 18.57 22.14 -10.50
CA TYR A 676 19.66 23.10 -10.54
C TYR A 676 19.78 23.83 -9.19
N GLY A 677 20.99 24.31 -8.87
CA GLY A 677 21.27 25.06 -7.64
C GLY A 677 21.53 24.17 -6.41
N TYR A 678 21.62 22.85 -6.59
CA TYR A 678 21.95 21.91 -5.51
C TYR A 678 23.41 22.01 -5.06
N GLU A 679 24.28 22.65 -5.85
CA GLU A 679 25.69 22.86 -5.53
C GLU A 679 25.89 23.74 -4.28
N ALA A 680 24.86 24.52 -3.92
CA ALA A 680 24.85 25.32 -2.70
C ALA A 680 24.66 24.48 -1.43
N LEU A 681 24.28 23.21 -1.60
CA LEU A 681 23.99 22.25 -0.53
C LEU A 681 25.11 21.20 -0.41
N ASP A 682 25.34 20.72 0.80
CA ASP A 682 26.30 19.63 1.07
C ASP A 682 25.62 18.28 1.30
N LYS A 683 24.38 18.27 1.78
CA LYS A 683 23.69 17.05 2.18
C LYS A 683 22.17 17.23 2.13
N VAL A 684 21.44 16.15 1.84
CA VAL A 684 20.00 16.03 2.03
C VAL A 684 19.70 15.02 3.12
N ILE A 685 18.75 15.35 4.00
CA ILE A 685 18.26 14.48 5.06
C ILE A 685 16.75 14.39 4.97
N ALA A 686 16.25 13.17 4.74
CA ALA A 686 14.82 12.88 4.76
C ALA A 686 14.40 12.39 6.15
N ILE A 687 13.31 12.93 6.66
CA ILE A 687 12.71 12.58 7.95
C ILE A 687 11.26 12.23 7.68
N ASP A 688 10.99 10.95 7.52
CA ASP A 688 9.68 10.36 7.25
C ASP A 688 9.15 9.58 8.45
N GLN A 689 7.92 9.12 8.39
CA GLN A 689 7.25 8.32 9.41
C GLN A 689 7.63 6.84 9.43
N SER A 690 8.54 6.40 8.55
CA SER A 690 8.98 5.01 8.53
C SER A 690 9.65 4.59 9.86
N PRO A 691 9.47 3.33 10.31
CA PRO A 691 10.08 2.86 11.53
C PRO A 691 11.60 3.03 11.56
N ILE A 692 12.18 3.33 12.73
CA ILE A 692 13.64 3.42 12.93
C ILE A 692 14.34 2.04 12.85
N GLY A 693 13.59 0.98 12.66
CA GLY A 693 14.06 -0.38 12.45
C GLY A 693 12.91 -1.37 12.48
N ARG A 694 13.12 -2.55 11.89
CA ARG A 694 12.07 -3.56 11.69
C ARG A 694 12.10 -4.68 12.73
N THR A 695 13.10 -4.70 13.60
CA THR A 695 13.28 -5.76 14.59
C THR A 695 13.08 -5.25 16.01
N PRO A 696 12.70 -6.11 16.97
CA PRO A 696 12.59 -5.73 18.39
C PRO A 696 13.91 -5.22 19.02
N ARG A 697 15.06 -5.47 18.38
CA ARG A 697 16.38 -4.97 18.81
C ARG A 697 16.60 -3.50 18.48
N SER A 698 15.95 -3.01 17.44
CA SER A 698 16.04 -1.59 17.09
C SER A 698 15.29 -0.78 18.15
N ASN A 699 15.91 0.27 18.66
CA ASN A 699 15.34 1.15 19.67
C ASN A 699 15.95 2.57 19.56
N PRO A 700 15.40 3.59 20.24
CA PRO A 700 15.90 4.95 20.21
C PRO A 700 17.39 5.06 20.56
N ALA A 701 17.87 4.30 21.57
CA ALA A 701 19.28 4.33 21.97
C ALA A 701 20.23 3.83 20.89
N THR A 702 19.85 2.77 20.15
CA THR A 702 20.68 2.23 19.06
C THR A 702 20.67 3.15 17.85
N TYR A 703 19.52 3.73 17.52
CA TYR A 703 19.38 4.59 16.35
C TYR A 703 20.13 5.92 16.50
N THR A 704 20.04 6.56 17.66
CA THR A 704 20.75 7.82 17.98
C THR A 704 22.26 7.62 18.24
N GLY A 705 22.72 6.37 18.28
CA GLY A 705 24.09 6.04 18.68
C GLY A 705 24.37 6.28 20.17
N LEU A 706 23.35 6.57 20.97
CA LEU A 706 23.44 6.74 22.43
C LEU A 706 23.91 5.44 23.11
N PHE A 707 23.43 4.29 22.61
CA PHE A 707 23.75 3.00 23.20
C PHE A 707 25.23 2.65 23.15
N THR A 708 25.97 3.12 22.15
CA THR A 708 27.43 2.92 22.07
C THR A 708 28.12 3.60 23.24
N GLU A 709 27.79 4.85 23.55
CA GLU A 709 28.37 5.60 24.67
C GLU A 709 27.99 4.99 26.03
N ILE A 710 26.74 4.49 26.17
CA ILE A 710 26.33 3.77 27.39
C ILE A 710 27.14 2.48 27.58
N ARG A 711 27.34 1.69 26.51
CA ARG A 711 28.14 0.45 26.60
C ARG A 711 29.60 0.74 26.97
N ASP A 712 30.19 1.78 26.39
CA ASP A 712 31.57 2.19 26.72
C ASP A 712 31.69 2.66 28.17
N LEU A 713 30.65 3.31 28.70
CA LEU A 713 30.59 3.71 30.10
C LEU A 713 30.52 2.49 31.00
N PHE A 714 29.65 1.52 30.72
CA PHE A 714 29.56 0.29 31.54
C PHE A 714 30.84 -0.52 31.50
N ALA A 715 31.57 -0.59 30.38
CA ALA A 715 32.84 -1.26 30.24
C ALA A 715 33.96 -0.58 31.08
N LYS A 716 33.81 0.70 31.42
CA LYS A 716 34.75 1.45 32.26
C LYS A 716 34.50 1.28 33.77
N THR A 717 33.37 0.67 34.18
CA THR A 717 33.08 0.44 35.62
C THR A 717 34.08 -0.50 36.27
N PRO A 718 34.35 -0.38 37.58
CA PRO A 718 35.27 -1.27 38.29
C PRO A 718 34.90 -2.76 38.16
N ASP A 719 33.62 -3.08 38.31
CA ASP A 719 33.10 -4.46 38.20
C ASP A 719 33.33 -5.07 36.82
N ALA A 720 33.14 -4.27 35.75
CA ALA A 720 33.40 -4.72 34.38
C ALA A 720 34.88 -4.96 34.12
N LYS A 721 35.74 -4.06 34.62
CA LYS A 721 37.18 -4.20 34.47
C LYS A 721 37.71 -5.42 35.22
N MET A 722 37.25 -5.68 36.46
CA MET A 722 37.63 -6.88 37.22
C MET A 722 37.27 -8.18 36.51
N ARG A 723 36.15 -8.18 35.72
CA ARG A 723 35.68 -9.33 34.95
C ARG A 723 36.20 -9.34 33.52
N SER A 724 37.07 -8.40 33.13
CA SER A 724 37.61 -8.22 31.78
C SER A 724 36.50 -8.06 30.73
N TYR A 725 35.38 -7.41 31.09
CA TYR A 725 34.27 -7.19 30.19
C TYR A 725 34.54 -5.95 29.32
N THR A 726 34.44 -6.13 28.01
CA THR A 726 34.54 -5.06 27.00
C THR A 726 33.15 -4.52 26.67
N ALA A 727 33.08 -3.43 25.91
CA ALA A 727 31.81 -2.84 25.44
C ALA A 727 30.93 -3.82 24.65
N SER A 728 31.51 -4.83 24.00
CA SER A 728 30.78 -5.87 23.28
C SER A 728 29.95 -6.78 24.22
N ARG A 729 30.38 -6.97 25.45
CA ARG A 729 29.65 -7.72 26.48
C ARG A 729 28.28 -7.10 26.78
N PHE A 730 28.20 -5.79 26.73
CA PHE A 730 26.98 -5.01 26.98
C PHE A 730 26.12 -4.81 25.72
N SER A 731 26.43 -5.50 24.61
CA SER A 731 25.60 -5.50 23.39
C SER A 731 24.62 -6.67 23.40
N PHE A 732 23.35 -6.39 23.18
CA PHE A 732 22.34 -7.44 22.97
C PHE A 732 22.35 -8.00 21.52
N ASN A 733 23.13 -7.41 20.61
CA ASN A 733 23.28 -7.89 19.24
C ASN A 733 24.38 -8.95 19.07
N VAL A 734 25.31 -9.02 20.01
CA VAL A 734 26.50 -9.89 19.95
C VAL A 734 26.39 -10.97 21.01
N SER A 735 26.82 -12.20 20.70
CA SER A 735 26.88 -13.31 21.67
C SER A 735 27.85 -13.01 22.83
N GLY A 736 27.63 -13.66 23.94
CA GLY A 736 28.47 -13.56 25.16
C GLY A 736 27.81 -12.80 26.30
N GLY A 737 27.14 -11.66 26.07
CA GLY A 737 26.44 -10.90 27.13
C GLY A 737 24.93 -10.94 27.05
N ARG A 738 24.38 -11.27 25.87
CA ARG A 738 22.94 -11.35 25.62
C ARG A 738 22.33 -12.65 26.15
N CYS A 739 21.02 -12.65 26.28
CA CYS A 739 20.26 -13.89 26.50
C CYS A 739 20.24 -14.70 25.19
N GLU A 740 20.81 -15.89 25.21
CA GLU A 740 20.90 -16.73 23.99
C GLU A 740 19.54 -17.38 23.66
N SER A 741 18.61 -17.56 24.61
CA SER A 741 17.27 -18.10 24.33
C SER A 741 16.42 -17.21 23.42
N CYS A 742 16.55 -15.89 23.53
CA CYS A 742 15.88 -14.92 22.64
C CYS A 742 16.86 -14.16 21.76
N SER A 743 18.12 -14.55 21.73
CA SER A 743 19.19 -13.90 20.99
C SER A 743 19.29 -12.37 21.20
N GLY A 744 18.87 -11.89 22.40
CA GLY A 744 18.88 -10.47 22.77
C GLY A 744 17.61 -9.69 22.41
N ASP A 745 16.59 -10.31 21.82
CA ASP A 745 15.33 -9.63 21.47
C ASP A 745 14.50 -9.26 22.70
N GLY A 746 14.64 -10.02 23.80
CA GLY A 746 13.80 -9.88 25.00
C GLY A 746 12.42 -10.54 24.84
N VAL A 747 12.02 -10.82 23.60
CA VAL A 747 10.75 -11.47 23.23
C VAL A 747 11.01 -12.65 22.30
N LYS A 748 10.06 -13.58 22.24
CA LYS A 748 10.03 -14.66 21.26
C LYS A 748 8.90 -14.38 20.27
N LYS A 749 9.19 -14.43 18.98
CA LYS A 749 8.21 -14.33 17.90
C LYS A 749 7.55 -15.69 17.72
N ILE A 750 6.25 -15.72 17.80
CA ILE A 750 5.43 -16.88 17.43
C ILE A 750 4.76 -16.56 16.10
N GLU A 751 5.21 -17.25 15.06
CA GLU A 751 4.65 -17.07 13.70
C GLU A 751 3.30 -17.77 13.61
N MET A 752 2.29 -17.01 13.22
CA MET A 752 0.92 -17.50 13.04
C MET A 752 0.57 -17.42 11.55
N HIS A 753 0.48 -18.56 10.87
CA HIS A 753 0.31 -18.64 9.42
C HIS A 753 -0.87 -17.84 8.83
N PHE A 754 -1.93 -17.61 9.59
CA PHE A 754 -3.14 -16.89 9.14
C PHE A 754 -3.49 -15.66 9.98
N LEU A 755 -2.71 -15.38 11.04
CA LEU A 755 -2.92 -14.27 11.97
C LEU A 755 -1.62 -13.46 12.07
N PRO A 756 -1.68 -12.20 12.55
CA PRO A 756 -0.47 -11.44 12.85
C PRO A 756 0.43 -12.18 13.83
N ASP A 757 1.75 -12.06 13.64
CA ASP A 757 2.74 -12.65 14.53
C ASP A 757 2.59 -12.13 15.97
N VAL A 758 2.68 -13.03 16.94
CA VAL A 758 2.58 -12.70 18.37
C VAL A 758 3.96 -12.65 18.98
N TYR A 759 4.25 -11.61 19.76
CA TYR A 759 5.49 -11.44 20.49
C TYR A 759 5.27 -11.68 21.99
N VAL A 760 5.85 -12.74 22.52
CA VAL A 760 5.75 -13.12 23.94
C VAL A 760 7.06 -12.84 24.66
N LYS A 761 7.02 -12.33 25.89
CA LYS A 761 8.23 -12.09 26.69
C LYS A 761 9.04 -13.39 26.85
N CYS A 762 10.35 -13.30 26.68
CA CYS A 762 11.24 -14.45 26.83
C CYS A 762 11.20 -15.01 28.25
N ASP A 763 10.94 -16.31 28.39
CA ASP A 763 10.82 -17.01 29.70
C ASP A 763 12.10 -16.99 30.51
N VAL A 764 13.27 -16.98 29.84
CA VAL A 764 14.61 -17.04 30.47
C VAL A 764 15.02 -15.68 31.01
N CYS A 765 15.03 -14.64 30.17
CA CYS A 765 15.46 -13.31 30.60
C CYS A 765 14.31 -12.41 31.07
N LYS A 766 13.06 -12.86 30.95
CA LYS A 766 11.85 -12.10 31.33
C LYS A 766 11.81 -10.69 30.75
N GLY A 767 12.23 -10.55 29.48
CA GLY A 767 12.28 -9.27 28.77
C GLY A 767 13.59 -8.50 28.92
N LYS A 768 14.52 -8.89 29.83
CA LYS A 768 15.73 -8.12 30.15
C LYS A 768 16.84 -8.17 29.11
N ARG A 769 16.71 -8.96 28.01
CA ARG A 769 17.65 -9.07 26.88
C ARG A 769 19.03 -9.64 27.18
N TYR A 770 19.52 -9.62 28.42
CA TYR A 770 20.86 -10.02 28.84
C TYR A 770 20.87 -11.26 29.72
N ASN A 771 22.03 -11.90 29.83
CA ASN A 771 22.28 -12.95 30.82
C ASN A 771 22.50 -12.36 32.24
N LYS A 772 22.46 -13.22 33.28
CA LYS A 772 22.56 -12.80 34.65
C LYS A 772 23.87 -12.10 34.95
N ASP A 773 25.00 -12.63 34.47
CA ASP A 773 26.35 -12.11 34.77
C ASP A 773 26.53 -10.67 34.26
N THR A 774 25.97 -10.35 33.06
CA THR A 774 26.02 -8.99 32.51
C THR A 774 25.16 -8.02 33.34
N LEU A 775 24.01 -8.49 33.87
CA LEU A 775 23.12 -7.69 34.70
C LEU A 775 23.65 -7.41 36.10
N GLU A 776 24.68 -8.13 36.57
CA GLU A 776 25.33 -7.86 37.86
C GLU A 776 26.19 -6.59 37.82
N VAL A 777 26.68 -6.20 36.67
CA VAL A 777 27.46 -4.96 36.51
C VAL A 777 26.54 -3.74 36.61
N LYS A 778 26.89 -2.83 37.54
CA LYS A 778 26.08 -1.64 37.84
C LYS A 778 26.87 -0.35 37.66
N PHE A 779 26.18 0.68 37.18
CA PHE A 779 26.64 2.08 37.19
C PHE A 779 25.65 2.91 38.02
N LYS A 780 26.11 3.65 39.02
CA LYS A 780 25.23 4.38 39.97
C LYS A 780 24.07 3.52 40.49
N GLY A 781 24.31 2.24 40.78
CA GLY A 781 23.31 1.30 41.29
C GLY A 781 22.35 0.68 40.28
N LYS A 782 22.40 1.07 39.01
CA LYS A 782 21.55 0.57 37.93
C LYS A 782 22.33 -0.34 36.97
N ASN A 783 21.76 -1.46 36.58
CA ASN A 783 22.32 -2.30 35.51
C ASN A 783 21.95 -1.79 34.14
N ILE A 784 22.50 -2.38 33.07
CA ILE A 784 22.28 -1.91 31.71
C ILE A 784 20.82 -2.05 31.24
N ASN A 785 20.09 -3.05 31.72
CA ASN A 785 18.66 -3.18 31.42
C ASN A 785 17.85 -2.11 32.16
N ASP A 786 18.16 -1.79 33.40
CA ASP A 786 17.49 -0.75 34.16
C ASP A 786 17.63 0.60 33.43
N VAL A 787 18.81 0.86 32.83
CA VAL A 787 19.04 2.07 32.00
C VAL A 787 18.20 2.05 30.75
N LEU A 788 18.06 0.92 30.06
CA LEU A 788 17.21 0.82 28.87
C LEU A 788 15.71 0.99 29.18
N GLU A 789 15.29 0.65 30.41
CA GLU A 789 13.91 0.83 30.86
C GLU A 789 13.61 2.25 31.39
N MET A 790 14.65 3.09 31.61
CA MET A 790 14.44 4.50 31.94
C MET A 790 13.78 5.25 30.79
N THR A 791 12.96 6.23 31.10
CA THR A 791 12.51 7.23 30.13
C THR A 791 13.68 8.13 29.69
N CYS A 792 13.56 8.80 28.56
CA CYS A 792 14.61 9.74 28.12
C CYS A 792 14.83 10.88 29.13
N GLU A 793 13.77 11.33 29.80
CA GLU A 793 13.83 12.36 30.85
C GLU A 793 14.57 11.84 32.08
N GLU A 794 14.21 10.67 32.62
CA GLU A 794 14.92 10.03 33.72
C GLU A 794 16.39 9.80 33.40
N GLY A 795 16.66 9.30 32.16
CA GLY A 795 18.02 9.10 31.68
C GLY A 795 18.81 10.41 31.60
N TYR A 796 18.19 11.51 31.16
CA TYR A 796 18.82 12.83 31.09
C TYR A 796 19.29 13.28 32.47
N HIS A 797 18.46 13.12 33.50
CA HIS A 797 18.84 13.42 34.88
C HIS A 797 19.91 12.46 35.44
N PHE A 798 19.76 11.15 35.13
CA PHE A 798 20.73 10.12 35.61
C PHE A 798 22.14 10.30 35.05
N PHE A 799 22.27 10.73 33.80
CA PHE A 799 23.52 10.95 33.10
C PHE A 799 23.93 12.43 33.02
N SER A 800 23.41 13.30 33.89
CA SER A 800 23.71 14.73 33.88
C SER A 800 25.21 15.06 33.87
N ASP A 801 26.02 14.23 34.60
CA ASP A 801 27.47 14.39 34.73
C ASP A 801 28.25 13.88 33.48
N ILE A 802 27.58 13.33 32.49
CA ILE A 802 28.19 12.76 31.28
C ILE A 802 27.70 13.51 30.04
N PRO A 803 28.41 14.60 29.63
CA PRO A 803 27.92 15.54 28.62
C PRO A 803 27.57 14.91 27.26
N THR A 804 28.28 13.86 26.86
CA THR A 804 28.03 13.17 25.58
C THR A 804 26.69 12.45 25.55
N ILE A 805 26.34 11.77 26.65
CA ILE A 805 25.06 11.06 26.82
C ILE A 805 23.94 12.07 27.09
N ALA A 806 24.16 13.02 28.04
CA ALA A 806 23.18 14.01 28.43
C ALA A 806 22.71 14.88 27.25
N ARG A 807 23.61 15.29 26.34
CA ARG A 807 23.25 16.07 25.16
C ARG A 807 22.29 15.35 24.23
N LYS A 808 22.50 14.05 23.97
CA LYS A 808 21.63 13.27 23.10
C LYS A 808 20.24 13.05 23.75
N LEU A 809 20.21 12.78 25.05
CA LEU A 809 18.95 12.65 25.80
C LEU A 809 18.21 13.98 25.88
N LYS A 810 18.91 15.11 26.05
CA LYS A 810 18.30 16.44 25.99
C LYS A 810 17.64 16.71 24.65
N THR A 811 18.31 16.37 23.54
CA THR A 811 17.67 16.52 22.20
C THR A 811 16.42 15.68 22.05
N MET A 812 16.36 14.48 22.67
CA MET A 812 15.14 13.67 22.69
C MET A 812 14.02 14.34 23.49
N CYS A 813 14.36 14.96 24.63
CA CYS A 813 13.39 15.74 25.42
C CYS A 813 12.92 16.99 24.69
N ASP A 814 13.82 17.72 24.01
CA ASP A 814 13.53 18.93 23.25
C ASP A 814 12.54 18.71 22.10
N VAL A 815 12.51 17.50 21.49
CA VAL A 815 11.54 17.13 20.46
C VAL A 815 10.25 16.51 21.04
N GLY A 816 10.06 16.58 22.37
CA GLY A 816 8.85 16.07 23.03
C GLY A 816 8.84 14.56 23.26
N LEU A 817 10.00 13.87 23.25
CA LEU A 817 10.11 12.43 23.48
C LEU A 817 10.68 12.07 24.88
N GLY A 818 10.55 12.96 25.87
CA GLY A 818 11.00 12.71 27.23
C GLY A 818 10.39 11.46 27.85
N TYR A 819 9.16 11.15 27.51
CA TYR A 819 8.38 10.04 28.07
C TYR A 819 8.70 8.65 27.52
N ILE A 820 9.32 8.53 26.33
CA ILE A 820 9.64 7.21 25.76
C ILE A 820 10.81 6.56 26.49
N LYS A 821 10.80 5.22 26.58
CA LYS A 821 11.92 4.49 27.18
C LYS A 821 13.12 4.48 26.24
N ILE A 822 14.32 4.62 26.78
CA ILE A 822 15.59 4.60 26.04
C ILE A 822 15.72 3.33 25.19
N GLY A 823 15.31 2.18 25.73
CA GLY A 823 15.34 0.86 25.08
C GLY A 823 14.00 0.41 24.46
N GLN A 824 13.02 1.31 24.26
CA GLN A 824 11.72 0.96 23.69
C GLN A 824 11.89 0.37 22.29
N SER A 825 11.24 -0.77 22.01
CA SER A 825 11.31 -1.40 20.69
C SER A 825 10.76 -0.49 19.60
N SER A 826 11.45 -0.42 18.45
CA SER A 826 10.98 0.34 17.28
C SER A 826 9.61 -0.09 16.78
N THR A 827 9.23 -1.35 17.01
CA THR A 827 7.93 -1.90 16.59
C THR A 827 6.76 -1.38 17.43
N THR A 828 7.04 -0.78 18.60
CA THR A 828 6.03 -0.20 19.49
C THR A 828 5.93 1.33 19.41
N LEU A 829 6.81 1.96 18.63
CA LEU A 829 6.77 3.40 18.40
C LEU A 829 5.71 3.73 17.33
N SER A 830 4.99 4.81 17.55
CA SER A 830 4.15 5.41 16.50
C SER A 830 5.00 6.01 15.37
N GLY A 831 4.39 6.26 14.20
CA GLY A 831 5.09 6.89 13.08
C GLY A 831 5.67 8.26 13.44
N GLY A 832 4.91 9.09 14.14
CA GLY A 832 5.36 10.40 14.63
C GLY A 832 6.49 10.32 15.68
N GLU A 833 6.46 9.35 16.59
CA GLU A 833 7.56 9.11 17.53
C GLU A 833 8.84 8.69 16.80
N ALA A 834 8.74 7.76 15.83
CA ALA A 834 9.88 7.33 15.02
C ALA A 834 10.50 8.51 14.24
N GLN A 835 9.66 9.37 13.67
CA GLN A 835 10.09 10.59 12.96
C GLN A 835 10.82 11.56 13.88
N ARG A 836 10.30 11.80 15.09
CA ARG A 836 10.95 12.66 16.10
C ARG A 836 12.27 12.09 16.60
N VAL A 837 12.42 10.75 16.72
CA VAL A 837 13.71 10.10 17.04
C VAL A 837 14.74 10.38 15.93
N LYS A 838 14.33 10.31 14.65
CA LYS A 838 15.18 10.66 13.50
C LYS A 838 15.62 12.13 13.58
N LEU A 839 14.66 13.03 13.83
CA LEU A 839 14.93 14.47 13.99
C LEU A 839 15.90 14.75 15.16
N ALA A 840 15.68 14.14 16.33
CA ALA A 840 16.59 14.27 17.48
C ALA A 840 18.02 13.80 17.17
N THR A 841 18.16 12.75 16.35
CA THR A 841 19.46 12.25 15.92
C THR A 841 20.22 13.28 15.13
N GLU A 842 19.56 13.92 14.16
CA GLU A 842 20.21 14.93 13.31
C GLU A 842 20.53 16.23 14.09
N LEU A 843 19.65 16.65 15.00
CA LEU A 843 19.91 17.78 15.90
C LEU A 843 21.09 17.57 16.82
N SER A 844 21.38 16.31 17.20
CA SER A 844 22.54 16.00 18.05
C SER A 844 23.89 16.12 17.32
N ARG A 845 23.87 16.17 15.98
CA ARG A 845 25.06 16.32 15.13
C ARG A 845 25.43 17.79 14.93
N ARG A 846 26.68 18.02 14.55
CA ARG A 846 27.16 19.37 14.22
C ARG A 846 26.58 19.79 12.86
N SER A 847 25.91 20.93 12.82
CA SER A 847 25.36 21.49 11.57
C SER A 847 26.48 22.14 10.73
N THR A 848 26.39 22.01 9.41
CA THR A 848 27.26 22.68 8.44
C THR A 848 26.65 23.99 7.94
N GLY A 849 25.34 24.22 8.17
CA GLY A 849 24.61 25.38 7.65
C GLY A 849 24.26 25.30 6.15
N LYS A 850 24.51 24.16 5.51
CA LYS A 850 24.24 23.92 4.06
C LYS A 850 23.43 22.64 3.82
N THR A 851 22.77 22.13 4.86
CA THR A 851 21.97 20.91 4.76
C THR A 851 20.51 21.25 4.46
N ILE A 852 19.88 20.50 3.54
CA ILE A 852 18.43 20.55 3.37
C ILE A 852 17.76 19.38 4.12
N TYR A 853 16.83 19.72 5.01
CA TYR A 853 15.98 18.77 5.74
C TYR A 853 14.63 18.70 5.05
N ILE A 854 14.19 17.52 4.67
CA ILE A 854 12.87 17.28 4.06
C ILE A 854 12.06 16.44 5.04
N LEU A 855 10.96 17.01 5.52
CA LEU A 855 10.04 16.36 6.47
C LEU A 855 8.67 16.14 5.82
N ASP A 856 8.11 14.98 6.02
CA ASP A 856 6.79 14.62 5.51
C ASP A 856 5.81 14.53 6.69
N GLU A 857 4.85 15.45 6.75
CA GLU A 857 3.81 15.60 7.77
C GLU A 857 4.34 15.42 9.21
N PRO A 858 5.30 16.24 9.67
CA PRO A 858 5.94 16.06 10.98
C PRO A 858 5.04 16.33 12.18
N THR A 859 3.85 16.91 12.00
CA THR A 859 2.88 17.18 13.06
C THR A 859 1.89 16.06 13.32
N THR A 860 1.97 14.96 12.55
CA THR A 860 1.09 13.81 12.70
C THR A 860 1.07 13.29 14.14
N GLY A 861 -0.11 13.17 14.75
CA GLY A 861 -0.32 12.67 16.12
C GLY A 861 0.19 13.60 17.22
N LEU A 862 0.40 14.88 16.93
CA LEU A 862 0.86 15.86 17.90
C LEU A 862 -0.26 16.76 18.41
N HIS A 863 -0.33 16.92 19.72
CA HIS A 863 -1.08 17.99 20.33
C HIS A 863 -0.46 19.36 19.99
N THR A 864 -1.26 20.44 19.95
CA THR A 864 -0.82 21.79 19.59
C THR A 864 0.39 22.28 20.41
N ASP A 865 0.50 21.93 21.69
CA ASP A 865 1.67 22.24 22.53
C ASP A 865 2.95 21.51 22.05
N ASP A 866 2.82 20.27 21.59
CA ASP A 866 3.95 19.51 21.04
C ASP A 866 4.33 20.07 19.64
N VAL A 867 3.35 20.55 18.85
CA VAL A 867 3.59 21.27 17.60
C VAL A 867 4.39 22.54 17.84
N LYS A 868 4.06 23.33 18.89
CA LYS A 868 4.81 24.52 19.30
C LYS A 868 6.29 24.19 19.58
N LYS A 869 6.56 23.11 20.32
CA LYS A 869 7.93 22.62 20.59
C LYS A 869 8.65 22.21 19.31
N LEU A 870 7.97 21.47 18.43
CA LEU A 870 8.52 21.05 17.14
C LEU A 870 8.90 22.23 16.25
N ILE A 871 8.03 23.26 16.13
CA ILE A 871 8.30 24.49 15.39
C ILE A 871 9.56 25.16 15.92
N GLY A 872 9.70 25.27 17.26
CA GLY A 872 10.90 25.82 17.88
C GLY A 872 12.19 25.06 17.50
N VAL A 873 12.10 23.75 17.33
CA VAL A 873 13.20 22.90 16.87
C VAL A 873 13.52 23.17 15.40
N LEU A 874 12.52 23.21 14.51
CA LEU A 874 12.69 23.48 13.09
C LEU A 874 13.28 24.89 12.84
N GLN A 875 12.80 25.88 13.58
CA GLN A 875 13.32 27.24 13.52
C GLN A 875 14.83 27.30 13.89
N ARG A 876 15.24 26.58 14.95
CA ARG A 876 16.67 26.49 15.31
C ARG A 876 17.56 25.87 14.20
N LEU A 877 17.01 24.91 13.42
CA LEU A 877 17.73 24.34 12.28
C LEU A 877 17.94 25.38 11.16
N VAL A 878 16.92 26.19 10.88
CA VAL A 878 16.98 27.27 9.89
C VAL A 878 17.92 28.39 10.37
N ASP A 879 17.86 28.77 11.64
CA ASP A 879 18.75 29.77 12.24
C ASP A 879 20.23 29.36 12.17
N ALA A 880 20.51 28.06 12.14
CA ALA A 880 21.85 27.51 11.91
C ALA A 880 22.26 27.54 10.42
N GLY A 881 21.51 28.19 9.54
CA GLY A 881 21.77 28.37 8.11
C GLY A 881 21.25 27.28 7.18
N ASN A 882 20.60 26.26 7.71
CA ASN A 882 20.07 25.16 6.91
C ASN A 882 18.75 25.53 6.23
N THR A 883 18.36 24.72 5.24
CA THR A 883 17.03 24.79 4.63
C THR A 883 16.15 23.72 5.25
N VAL A 884 14.96 24.08 5.69
CA VAL A 884 13.93 23.13 6.18
C VAL A 884 12.75 23.18 5.25
N LEU A 885 12.42 22.06 4.61
CA LEU A 885 11.29 21.90 3.73
C LEU A 885 10.33 20.90 4.34
N VAL A 886 9.09 21.33 4.58
CA VAL A 886 8.05 20.47 5.17
C VAL A 886 6.88 20.30 4.22
N ILE A 887 6.37 19.10 4.07
CA ILE A 887 5.04 18.83 3.50
C ILE A 887 4.07 18.89 4.67
N GLU A 888 3.11 19.83 4.65
CA GLU A 888 2.23 20.03 5.81
C GLU A 888 0.81 20.47 5.44
N HIS A 889 -0.12 20.11 6.35
CA HIS A 889 -1.51 20.51 6.34
C HIS A 889 -1.88 21.33 7.59
N ASN A 890 -1.07 21.23 8.64
CA ASN A 890 -1.30 21.96 9.90
C ASN A 890 -1.04 23.47 9.68
N LEU A 891 -2.09 24.27 9.86
CA LEU A 891 -2.05 25.72 9.62
C LEU A 891 -1.10 26.45 10.57
N ASP A 892 -0.90 25.94 11.78
CA ASP A 892 0.05 26.54 12.75
C ASP A 892 1.50 26.45 12.26
N VAL A 893 1.88 25.33 11.64
CA VAL A 893 3.20 25.20 11.01
C VAL A 893 3.28 26.09 9.78
N ILE A 894 2.25 26.05 8.92
CA ILE A 894 2.23 26.82 7.67
C ILE A 894 2.34 28.32 7.93
N LYS A 895 1.59 28.87 8.93
CA LYS A 895 1.66 30.30 9.26
C LYS A 895 3.03 30.73 9.82
N THR A 896 3.82 29.79 10.34
CA THR A 896 5.17 30.06 10.88
C THR A 896 6.29 29.90 9.85
N SER A 897 5.99 29.40 8.65
CA SER A 897 6.97 29.21 7.57
C SER A 897 7.38 30.55 6.93
N ASP A 898 8.59 30.63 6.34
CA ASP A 898 9.06 31.81 5.63
C ASP A 898 8.53 31.85 4.19
N TYR A 899 8.31 30.69 3.59
CA TYR A 899 7.89 30.57 2.19
C TYR A 899 6.93 29.37 2.01
N ILE A 900 5.92 29.52 1.17
CA ILE A 900 4.95 28.49 0.87
C ILE A 900 4.99 28.15 -0.63
N ILE A 901 4.82 26.88 -0.96
CA ILE A 901 4.58 26.37 -2.31
C ILE A 901 3.24 25.61 -2.23
N ASP A 902 2.20 26.16 -2.80
CA ASP A 902 0.85 25.59 -2.75
C ASP A 902 0.49 24.90 -4.05
N LEU A 903 0.17 23.62 -3.98
CA LEU A 903 -0.15 22.73 -5.11
C LEU A 903 -1.66 22.46 -5.17
N GLY A 904 -2.19 22.39 -6.37
CA GLY A 904 -3.62 22.13 -6.58
C GLY A 904 -4.02 22.20 -8.05
N PRO A 905 -5.24 22.69 -8.36
CA PRO A 905 -6.30 23.14 -7.42
C PRO A 905 -6.95 21.98 -6.66
N GLU A 906 -7.09 20.79 -7.29
CA GLU A 906 -7.76 19.62 -6.75
C GLU A 906 -6.78 18.45 -6.57
N GLY A 907 -7.27 17.28 -6.16
CA GLY A 907 -6.52 16.03 -6.12
C GLY A 907 -6.57 15.26 -7.45
N GLY A 908 -5.68 14.26 -7.62
CA GLY A 908 -5.66 13.38 -8.78
C GLY A 908 -5.34 14.12 -10.09
N ASP A 909 -6.06 13.80 -11.16
CA ASP A 909 -5.81 14.34 -12.51
C ASP A 909 -6.13 15.84 -12.63
N GLU A 910 -6.98 16.37 -11.77
CA GLU A 910 -7.29 17.80 -11.72
C GLU A 910 -6.25 18.62 -10.93
N GLY A 911 -5.35 17.94 -10.21
CA GLY A 911 -4.24 18.53 -9.47
C GLY A 911 -2.97 18.71 -10.29
N GLY A 912 -1.84 18.74 -9.62
CA GLY A 912 -0.51 18.68 -10.22
C GLY A 912 0.03 20.00 -10.76
N THR A 913 -0.56 21.14 -10.39
CA THR A 913 -0.08 22.48 -10.75
C THR A 913 0.30 23.30 -9.52
N VAL A 914 1.15 24.32 -9.70
CA VAL A 914 1.47 25.29 -8.64
C VAL A 914 0.42 26.40 -8.69
N ILE A 915 -0.32 26.58 -7.60
CA ILE A 915 -1.39 27.60 -7.48
C ILE A 915 -0.85 28.91 -6.96
N ALA A 916 0.01 28.85 -5.95
CA ALA A 916 0.60 30.02 -5.33
C ALA A 916 2.01 29.70 -4.79
N THR A 917 2.88 30.71 -4.80
CA THR A 917 4.16 30.68 -4.12
C THR A 917 4.40 32.03 -3.46
N GLY A 918 5.11 32.05 -2.35
CA GLY A 918 5.46 33.29 -1.65
C GLY A 918 5.37 33.17 -0.15
N THR A 919 5.38 34.32 0.55
CA THR A 919 5.18 34.32 2.01
C THR A 919 3.73 33.92 2.37
N PRO A 920 3.47 33.45 3.59
CA PRO A 920 2.11 33.16 4.06
C PRO A 920 1.12 34.28 3.78
N GLU A 921 1.51 35.54 3.95
CA GLU A 921 0.69 36.72 3.71
C GLU A 921 0.37 36.95 2.23
N GLN A 922 1.28 36.53 1.34
CA GLN A 922 1.07 36.61 -0.12
C GLN A 922 0.12 35.51 -0.59
N VAL A 923 0.30 34.28 -0.09
CA VAL A 923 -0.56 33.14 -0.44
C VAL A 923 -1.97 33.36 0.10
N ALA A 924 -2.13 33.92 1.30
CA ALA A 924 -3.44 34.27 1.88
C ALA A 924 -4.27 35.28 1.06
N LYS A 925 -3.62 36.04 0.16
CA LYS A 925 -4.29 36.97 -0.77
C LYS A 925 -4.76 36.32 -2.06
N ASN A 926 -4.30 35.10 -2.35
CA ASN A 926 -4.68 34.39 -3.57
C ASN A 926 -6.00 33.63 -3.38
N PRO A 927 -7.10 34.04 -4.04
CA PRO A 927 -8.42 33.40 -3.87
C PRO A 927 -8.48 31.98 -4.46
N ALA A 928 -7.54 31.59 -5.33
CA ALA A 928 -7.47 30.26 -5.90
C ALA A 928 -6.79 29.23 -4.97
N SER A 929 -6.13 29.72 -3.91
CA SER A 929 -5.45 28.88 -2.93
C SER A 929 -6.40 28.51 -1.79
N TYR A 930 -6.80 27.25 -1.69
CA TYR A 930 -7.56 26.78 -0.51
C TYR A 930 -6.78 26.98 0.78
N THR A 931 -5.50 26.63 0.79
CA THR A 931 -4.60 26.91 1.93
C THR A 931 -4.61 28.39 2.30
N GLY A 932 -4.55 29.30 1.31
CA GLY A 932 -4.61 30.74 1.52
C GLY A 932 -5.91 31.22 2.16
N ILE A 933 -7.05 30.67 1.77
CA ILE A 933 -8.37 31.01 2.32
C ILE A 933 -8.42 30.70 3.84
N TYR A 934 -7.97 29.51 4.25
CA TYR A 934 -7.95 29.13 5.68
C TYR A 934 -6.88 29.91 6.45
N LEU A 935 -5.71 30.11 5.85
CA LEU A 935 -4.59 30.83 6.47
C LEU A 935 -4.94 32.30 6.79
N LYS A 936 -5.76 32.93 5.94
CA LYS A 936 -6.23 34.32 6.14
C LYS A 936 -6.92 34.55 7.48
N LYS A 937 -7.51 33.52 8.08
CA LYS A 937 -8.18 33.61 9.38
C LYS A 937 -7.21 33.64 10.55
N LEU A 938 -5.97 33.20 10.34
CA LEU A 938 -4.95 33.02 11.39
C LEU A 938 -3.80 34.04 11.32
N LEU A 939 -3.65 34.76 10.20
CA LEU A 939 -2.70 35.85 9.99
C LEU A 939 -3.30 37.19 10.38
#